data_57cff068a884b1410d588e7e591b4a6e
#
_entry.id   57cff068a884b1410d588e7e591b4a6e
#
_cell.length_a   1.000
_cell.length_b   1.000
_cell.length_c   1.000
_cell.angle_alpha   90.00
_cell.angle_beta   90.00
_cell.angle_gamma   90.00
#
_symmetry.space_group_name_H-M   'P 1'
#
loop_
_entity.id
_entity.type
_entity.pdbx_description
1 polymer ?
#
loop_
_entity_poly.entity_id
_entity_poly.type
_entity_poly.pdbx_seq_one_letter_code
_entity_poly.pdbx_strand_id
1 'polypeptide(L)'
;LMEQLQTLEADPKATFSYAYWNRSYFQYRVYQEVVDTKEQEERKDEIVGMEKKNARDWLLTTKEMAETYRYFLHPKYKEKDDYQEAVARIMLARSGGLKNISCLGILIPKHYIVEHSLAFSPEDYLYEDLAFVVRLLDLGAVGVAAKESVYVKRKHNDPVHYPAIVQIKDDDRFAYYAKAYEHAKSVIKKDGVVRFYLDEVFLKYYARSYVKRIRRSENDAWRTTWFDKVHELSLDCRSDVVSCFKGRERRIIKAAKNHSIKAAKREADMMLAWKKAKSILNNSHTFPRYLYYNYFTKMPVLQKTILFETFFGKSYSDSPKYIYEYINEHYKGQFRCVWSVDNFGVQVPYHAKRVKRYSIAYMYYLARAKYQVFNVRQPLGYRKQEDCVFLECWHGTPLKRLVFDQEEVMGADPKYKSRFYKHMLDWDYLISPNEFSTEKFQTAFRIEKDRIETCGYPRNDILYTKNNEAEISKLKERLGIPKDKKVILYAPTWRDDDYVESGKYNFKLKLDLAEMRKRLSDEYVVVLRMHYYIASNMDISEFEGFAFDESSYNDISELYLISDILITDYSSVFFDYGNLKRPVLFFTYDLEKYRDMLRGFYLDIEKDVPGPLLYTSDEVIDAIEHIDEISEQYKERYEIFYDRFCSVDDGHASQRICEKVFGKPNA
;
A
#
# COMPACT_ATOMS: atom_id res chain seq x y z
N LEU A 1 -16.32 25.67 6.08
CA LEU A 1 -16.78 26.83 5.29
C LEU A 1 -17.35 27.92 6.19
N MET A 2 -18.27 27.59 7.12
CA MET A 2 -18.86 28.58 8.05
C MET A 2 -17.79 29.29 8.86
N GLU A 3 -16.85 28.59 9.45
CA GLU A 3 -15.74 29.20 10.18
C GLU A 3 -14.87 30.11 9.29
N GLN A 4 -14.61 29.74 8.05
CA GLN A 4 -13.89 30.58 7.11
C GLN A 4 -14.65 31.89 6.84
N LEU A 5 -15.99 31.84 6.74
CA LEU A 5 -16.83 33.01 6.57
C LEU A 5 -16.81 33.90 7.82
N GLN A 6 -17.02 33.31 9.00
CA GLN A 6 -16.98 34.03 10.29
C GLN A 6 -15.60 34.67 10.51
N THR A 7 -14.52 33.97 10.20
CA THR A 7 -13.17 34.52 10.35
C THR A 7 -12.93 35.68 9.38
N LEU A 8 -13.50 35.63 8.19
CA LEU A 8 -13.40 36.69 7.19
C LEU A 8 -14.19 37.94 7.63
N GLU A 9 -15.40 37.73 8.15
CA GLU A 9 -16.29 38.81 8.64
C GLU A 9 -15.74 39.47 9.91
N ALA A 10 -15.02 38.73 10.73
CA ALA A 10 -14.45 39.24 11.99
C ALA A 10 -13.24 40.17 11.80
N ASP A 11 -12.56 40.15 10.65
CA ASP A 11 -11.43 41.03 10.35
C ASP A 11 -11.77 41.98 9.20
N PRO A 12 -12.11 43.24 9.50
CA PRO A 12 -12.49 44.22 8.47
C PRO A 12 -11.41 44.49 7.41
N LYS A 13 -10.16 44.16 7.68
CA LYS A 13 -9.05 44.29 6.74
C LYS A 13 -8.85 43.06 5.88
N ALA A 14 -9.51 41.94 6.20
CA ALA A 14 -9.34 40.70 5.47
C ALA A 14 -10.07 40.73 4.11
N THR A 15 -9.36 40.40 3.08
CA THR A 15 -9.89 40.27 1.72
C THR A 15 -10.32 38.83 1.40
N PHE A 16 -9.69 37.87 2.05
CA PHE A 16 -10.02 36.45 1.92
C PHE A 16 -9.64 35.66 3.16
N SER A 17 -10.31 34.52 3.39
CA SER A 17 -9.90 33.54 4.39
C SER A 17 -9.33 32.28 3.73
N TYR A 18 -8.49 31.57 4.46
CA TYR A 18 -7.95 30.29 4.01
C TYR A 18 -8.00 29.25 5.11
N ALA A 19 -8.29 28.01 4.70
CA ALA A 19 -8.30 26.84 5.56
C ALA A 19 -6.96 26.10 5.46
N TYR A 20 -6.61 25.41 6.53
CA TYR A 20 -5.60 24.35 6.43
C TYR A 20 -6.12 23.26 5.49
N TRP A 21 -5.23 22.56 4.82
CA TRP A 21 -5.66 21.49 3.94
C TRP A 21 -4.96 20.18 4.24
N ASN A 22 -5.72 19.11 4.06
CA ASN A 22 -5.27 17.75 4.25
C ASN A 22 -5.51 16.91 3.00
N ARG A 23 -4.87 15.75 2.90
CA ARG A 23 -5.06 14.82 1.79
C ARG A 23 -5.83 13.63 2.30
N SER A 24 -6.97 13.33 1.67
CA SER A 24 -7.73 12.10 1.91
C SER A 24 -7.72 11.21 0.67
N TYR A 25 -7.74 9.92 0.91
CA TYR A 25 -7.87 8.88 -0.10
C TYR A 25 -9.20 8.15 0.04
N PHE A 26 -10.01 8.54 1.02
CA PHE A 26 -11.31 7.96 1.34
C PHE A 26 -12.45 8.69 0.66
N GLN A 27 -13.58 8.01 0.47
CA GLN A 27 -14.81 8.64 0.04
C GLN A 27 -15.38 9.58 1.11
N TYR A 28 -16.13 10.57 0.64
CA TYR A 28 -16.78 11.59 1.45
C TYR A 28 -17.67 11.02 2.58
N ARG A 29 -18.35 9.87 2.37
CA ARG A 29 -19.23 9.24 3.37
C ARG A 29 -18.51 8.84 4.66
N VAL A 30 -17.32 8.27 4.55
CA VAL A 30 -16.51 7.89 5.72
C VAL A 30 -16.06 9.10 6.52
N TYR A 31 -15.87 10.23 5.86
CA TYR A 31 -15.44 11.47 6.51
C TYR A 31 -16.59 12.19 7.25
N GLN A 32 -17.82 12.08 6.77
CA GLN A 32 -19.00 12.68 7.41
C GLN A 32 -19.39 11.95 8.71
N GLU A 33 -19.31 10.62 8.72
CA GLU A 33 -19.54 9.80 9.93
C GLU A 33 -18.45 10.03 10.99
N VAL A 34 -17.22 10.31 10.56
CA VAL A 34 -16.10 10.62 11.45
C VAL A 34 -16.21 12.04 12.07
N VAL A 35 -16.99 12.96 11.54
CA VAL A 35 -17.09 14.33 12.04
C VAL A 35 -18.20 14.52 13.09
N ASP A 36 -19.20 13.63 13.16
CA ASP A 36 -20.44 13.88 13.89
C ASP A 36 -20.57 13.31 15.32
N THR A 37 -19.58 12.67 15.93
CA THR A 37 -19.67 12.11 17.29
C THR A 37 -18.57 12.56 18.26
N LYS A 38 -18.92 12.73 19.56
CA LYS A 38 -18.00 13.15 20.64
C LYS A 38 -16.78 12.22 20.84
N GLU A 39 -16.89 10.95 20.51
CA GLU A 39 -15.75 10.00 20.47
C GLU A 39 -14.70 10.37 19.42
N GLN A 40 -15.03 11.25 18.52
CA GLN A 40 -14.19 11.68 17.41
C GLN A 40 -13.31 12.88 17.76
N GLU A 41 -13.56 13.59 18.83
CA GLU A 41 -12.60 14.59 19.31
C GLU A 41 -11.31 13.94 19.81
N GLU A 42 -11.40 12.77 20.43
CA GLU A 42 -10.22 11.96 20.81
C GLU A 42 -9.55 11.34 19.58
N ARG A 43 -10.33 10.86 18.59
CA ARG A 43 -9.80 10.38 17.30
C ARG A 43 -9.27 11.48 16.38
N LYS A 44 -9.76 12.72 16.48
CA LYS A 44 -9.15 13.89 15.82
C LYS A 44 -7.67 14.01 16.18
N ASP A 45 -7.32 13.80 17.42
CA ASP A 45 -5.93 13.85 17.86
C ASP A 45 -5.07 12.67 17.35
N GLU A 46 -5.69 11.55 17.05
CA GLU A 46 -5.00 10.37 16.49
C GLU A 46 -4.79 10.46 14.98
N ILE A 47 -5.82 10.88 14.23
CA ILE A 47 -5.70 11.17 12.78
C ILE A 47 -4.76 12.34 12.56
N VAL A 48 -4.87 13.39 13.36
CA VAL A 48 -3.94 14.52 13.44
C VAL A 48 -2.57 14.06 13.98
N GLY A 49 -2.49 13.04 14.80
CA GLY A 49 -1.24 12.46 15.32
C GLY A 49 -0.41 11.73 14.27
N MET A 50 -1.03 10.96 13.38
CA MET A 50 -0.36 10.35 12.22
C MET A 50 0.10 11.40 11.20
N GLU A 51 -0.59 12.52 11.09
CA GLU A 51 -0.24 13.63 10.20
C GLU A 51 0.55 14.74 10.89
N LYS A 52 0.55 14.84 12.24
CA LYS A 52 1.46 15.74 12.99
C LYS A 52 2.95 15.47 12.67
N LYS A 53 3.31 14.25 12.28
CA LYS A 53 4.66 13.99 11.73
C LYS A 53 4.90 14.68 10.40
N ASN A 54 3.87 14.86 9.58
CA ASN A 54 3.92 15.59 8.31
C ASN A 54 3.56 17.07 8.47
N ALA A 55 2.70 17.44 9.41
CA ALA A 55 2.32 18.82 9.69
C ALA A 55 3.46 19.61 10.37
N ARG A 56 4.30 18.98 11.20
CA ARG A 56 5.54 19.60 11.71
C ARG A 56 6.51 20.02 10.62
N ASP A 57 6.55 19.33 9.48
CA ASP A 57 7.30 19.75 8.31
C ASP A 57 6.68 20.94 7.56
N TRP A 58 5.49 21.38 7.94
CA TRP A 58 4.71 22.44 7.29
C TRP A 58 4.58 23.72 8.14
N LEU A 59 4.71 23.62 9.43
CA LEU A 59 4.84 24.77 10.33
C LEU A 59 6.33 25.19 10.28
N LEU A 60 6.59 26.35 9.67
CA LEU A 60 7.85 27.04 9.92
C LEU A 60 7.98 27.17 11.43
N THR A 61 9.09 26.72 12.00
CA THR A 61 9.36 26.99 13.41
C THR A 61 9.34 28.50 13.62
N THR A 62 9.05 28.96 14.82
CA THR A 62 9.06 30.41 15.16
C THR A 62 10.40 31.06 14.74
N LYS A 63 11.47 30.29 14.70
CA LYS A 63 12.79 30.71 14.24
C LYS A 63 12.86 30.85 12.71
N GLU A 64 12.30 29.89 11.96
CA GLU A 64 12.24 29.95 10.48
C GLU A 64 11.28 31.04 10.01
N MET A 65 10.18 31.26 10.74
CA MET A 65 9.29 32.39 10.52
C MET A 65 10.05 33.72 10.76
N ALA A 66 10.80 33.83 11.84
CA ALA A 66 11.58 35.03 12.14
C ALA A 66 12.72 35.27 11.14
N GLU A 67 13.36 34.21 10.60
CA GLU A 67 14.36 34.33 9.55
C GLU A 67 13.76 34.74 8.21
N THR A 68 12.60 34.19 7.84
CA THR A 68 11.84 34.57 6.64
C THR A 68 11.33 35.99 6.78
N TYR A 69 10.80 36.36 7.95
CA TYR A 69 10.32 37.72 8.25
C TYR A 69 11.46 38.74 8.24
N ARG A 70 12.60 38.41 8.83
CA ARG A 70 13.79 39.27 8.83
C ARG A 70 14.31 39.56 7.44
N TYR A 71 14.12 38.65 6.50
CA TYR A 71 14.47 38.82 5.10
C TYR A 71 13.55 39.83 4.38
N PHE A 72 12.22 39.73 4.58
CA PHE A 72 11.23 40.65 4.05
C PHE A 72 11.22 42.00 4.78
N LEU A 73 11.65 42.03 6.03
CA LEU A 73 11.85 43.26 6.80
C LEU A 73 13.22 43.92 6.59
N HIS A 74 13.98 43.48 5.57
CA HIS A 74 15.25 44.14 5.21
C HIS A 74 14.99 45.65 4.97
N PRO A 75 15.89 46.57 5.46
CA PRO A 75 15.72 48.01 5.35
C PRO A 75 15.36 48.53 3.95
N LYS A 76 15.74 47.81 2.91
CA LYS A 76 15.41 48.10 1.51
C LYS A 76 13.91 48.00 1.18
N TYR A 77 13.12 47.29 2.00
CA TYR A 77 11.66 47.08 1.83
C TYR A 77 10.86 47.74 2.95
N LYS A 78 11.49 48.63 3.72
CA LYS A 78 10.90 49.30 4.92
C LYS A 78 9.90 50.41 4.61
N GLU A 79 9.52 50.64 3.40
CA GLU A 79 8.35 51.42 3.13
C GLU A 79 7.14 50.62 3.62
N LYS A 80 6.63 51.00 4.82
CA LYS A 80 5.48 50.39 5.46
C LYS A 80 4.23 50.75 4.68
N ASP A 81 4.05 50.02 3.60
CA ASP A 81 2.75 49.95 2.94
C ASP A 81 2.00 48.74 3.52
N ASP A 82 0.71 48.87 3.83
CA ASP A 82 -0.20 47.79 4.26
C ASP A 82 -0.13 46.58 3.34
N TYR A 83 0.25 46.80 2.10
CA TYR A 83 0.54 45.78 1.08
C TYR A 83 1.66 44.83 1.49
N GLN A 84 2.81 45.31 1.96
CA GLN A 84 3.93 44.44 2.32
C GLN A 84 3.63 43.62 3.57
N GLU A 85 2.87 44.19 4.51
CA GLU A 85 2.40 43.46 5.68
C GLU A 85 1.38 42.39 5.31
N ALA A 86 0.45 42.69 4.39
CA ALA A 86 -0.52 41.72 3.86
C ALA A 86 0.14 40.54 3.19
N VAL A 87 1.09 40.79 2.30
CA VAL A 87 1.85 39.72 1.62
C VAL A 87 2.66 38.91 2.62
N ALA A 88 3.33 39.56 3.58
CA ALA A 88 4.09 38.88 4.61
C ALA A 88 3.19 37.99 5.48
N ARG A 89 1.99 38.46 5.86
CA ARG A 89 0.99 37.67 6.60
C ARG A 89 0.53 36.45 5.81
N ILE A 90 0.25 36.58 4.50
CA ILE A 90 -0.14 35.45 3.63
C ILE A 90 0.99 34.45 3.52
N MET A 91 2.21 34.89 3.35
CA MET A 91 3.38 34.04 3.18
C MET A 91 3.73 33.30 4.49
N LEU A 92 3.56 33.95 5.63
CA LEU A 92 3.75 33.36 6.94
C LEU A 92 2.64 32.38 7.30
N ALA A 93 1.41 32.75 7.04
CA ALA A 93 0.25 31.93 7.36
C ALA A 93 0.15 30.67 6.49
N ARG A 94 0.63 30.71 5.27
CA ARG A 94 0.87 29.54 4.43
C ARG A 94 2.22 28.92 4.77
N SER A 95 2.39 28.41 5.96
CA SER A 95 3.63 27.80 6.47
C SER A 95 4.28 26.70 5.59
N GLY A 96 3.62 26.30 4.57
CA GLY A 96 4.12 25.54 3.43
C GLY A 96 3.94 26.27 2.11
N GLY A 97 3.35 27.47 2.10
CA GLY A 97 2.98 28.21 0.90
C GLY A 97 4.14 28.61 0.00
N LEU A 98 5.31 28.70 0.57
CA LEU A 98 6.56 28.85 -0.20
C LEU A 98 6.91 27.62 -1.05
N LYS A 99 6.27 26.46 -0.80
CA LYS A 99 6.52 25.23 -1.58
C LYS A 99 5.50 25.01 -2.68
N ASN A 100 4.25 25.43 -2.49
CA ASN A 100 3.17 25.19 -3.44
C ASN A 100 2.18 26.34 -3.39
N ILE A 101 2.22 27.22 -4.37
CA ILE A 101 1.14 28.20 -4.58
C ILE A 101 -0.11 27.41 -5.00
N SER A 102 -1.21 27.58 -4.26
CA SER A 102 -2.48 26.93 -4.57
C SER A 102 -3.64 27.74 -4.03
N CYS A 103 -4.70 27.86 -4.82
CA CYS A 103 -5.97 28.46 -4.43
C CYS A 103 -6.88 27.52 -3.64
N LEU A 104 -6.50 26.27 -3.42
CA LEU A 104 -7.29 25.28 -2.68
C LEU A 104 -7.49 25.72 -1.22
N GLY A 105 -8.74 25.68 -0.77
CA GLY A 105 -9.11 26.10 0.60
C GLY A 105 -9.12 27.62 0.82
N ILE A 106 -9.08 28.42 -0.25
CA ILE A 106 -9.26 29.88 -0.18
C ILE A 106 -10.74 30.23 -0.40
N LEU A 107 -11.30 31.09 0.43
CA LEU A 107 -12.62 31.69 0.27
C LEU A 107 -12.45 33.18 0.00
N ILE A 108 -12.92 33.65 -1.17
CA ILE A 108 -12.82 35.04 -1.62
C ILE A 108 -14.23 35.53 -1.88
N PRO A 109 -14.63 36.73 -1.40
CA PRO A 109 -15.92 37.32 -1.74
C PRO A 109 -16.08 37.53 -3.24
N LYS A 110 -17.25 37.17 -3.77
CA LYS A 110 -17.53 37.23 -5.21
C LYS A 110 -17.34 38.65 -5.78
N HIS A 111 -17.77 39.70 -5.04
CA HIS A 111 -17.60 41.07 -5.48
C HIS A 111 -16.11 41.41 -5.72
N TYR A 112 -15.21 40.96 -4.85
CA TYR A 112 -13.78 41.21 -4.99
C TYR A 112 -13.20 40.55 -6.28
N ILE A 113 -13.67 39.33 -6.60
CA ILE A 113 -13.28 38.63 -7.82
C ILE A 113 -13.73 39.43 -9.07
N VAL A 114 -14.98 39.90 -9.04
CA VAL A 114 -15.58 40.65 -10.16
C VAL A 114 -14.90 42.02 -10.34
N GLU A 115 -14.78 42.79 -9.25
CA GLU A 115 -14.17 44.12 -9.24
C GLU A 115 -12.74 44.12 -9.78
N HIS A 116 -11.95 43.13 -9.39
CA HIS A 116 -10.54 43.02 -9.80
C HIS A 116 -10.31 42.11 -11.00
N SER A 117 -11.38 41.62 -11.64
CA SER A 117 -11.31 40.75 -12.82
C SER A 117 -10.38 39.54 -12.60
N LEU A 118 -10.48 38.93 -11.41
CA LEU A 118 -9.69 37.75 -11.09
C LEU A 118 -10.25 36.52 -11.83
N ALA A 119 -9.43 35.88 -12.63
CA ALA A 119 -9.81 34.68 -13.37
C ALA A 119 -8.62 33.68 -13.48
N PHE A 120 -8.95 32.43 -13.65
CA PHE A 120 -7.96 31.43 -14.06
C PHE A 120 -7.72 31.57 -15.56
N SER A 121 -6.47 31.42 -15.96
CA SER A 121 -6.14 31.37 -17.39
C SER A 121 -6.38 29.97 -17.95
N PRO A 122 -7.16 29.81 -19.02
CA PRO A 122 -7.32 28.51 -19.67
C PRO A 122 -6.04 28.00 -20.33
N GLU A 123 -5.05 28.85 -20.46
CA GLU A 123 -3.75 28.49 -21.05
C GLU A 123 -2.76 27.92 -20.05
N ASP A 124 -2.99 28.06 -18.74
CA ASP A 124 -2.09 27.64 -17.67
C ASP A 124 -2.40 26.21 -17.20
N TYR A 125 -2.40 25.25 -18.13
CA TYR A 125 -2.65 23.85 -17.82
C TYR A 125 -1.71 23.32 -16.72
N LEU A 126 -2.25 22.68 -15.70
CA LEU A 126 -1.59 22.12 -14.50
C LEU A 126 -1.09 23.13 -13.44
N TYR A 127 -0.94 24.41 -13.77
CA TYR A 127 -0.37 25.43 -12.87
C TYR A 127 -1.21 26.71 -12.88
N GLU A 128 -2.48 26.59 -13.18
CA GLU A 128 -3.48 27.66 -13.24
C GLU A 128 -3.56 28.49 -11.95
N ASP A 129 -3.28 27.84 -10.81
CA ASP A 129 -3.22 28.49 -9.49
C ASP A 129 -2.15 29.60 -9.42
N LEU A 130 -1.08 29.50 -10.19
CA LEU A 130 0.11 30.33 -10.02
C LEU A 130 -0.17 31.80 -10.34
N ALA A 131 -0.67 32.09 -11.52
CA ALA A 131 -0.98 33.47 -11.95
C ALA A 131 -2.13 34.04 -11.12
N PHE A 132 -3.15 33.25 -10.81
CA PHE A 132 -4.28 33.66 -9.99
C PHE A 132 -3.85 34.13 -8.60
N VAL A 133 -3.06 33.31 -7.88
CA VAL A 133 -2.59 33.64 -6.52
C VAL A 133 -1.61 34.81 -6.55
N VAL A 134 -0.72 34.85 -7.53
CA VAL A 134 0.22 35.96 -7.70
C VAL A 134 -0.53 37.27 -7.94
N ARG A 135 -1.56 37.27 -8.80
CA ARG A 135 -2.40 38.46 -9.05
C ARG A 135 -3.15 38.91 -7.80
N LEU A 136 -3.71 37.95 -7.03
CA LEU A 136 -4.38 38.25 -5.76
C LEU A 136 -3.42 38.94 -4.78
N LEU A 137 -2.17 38.45 -4.67
CA LEU A 137 -1.14 39.06 -3.84
C LEU A 137 -0.71 40.44 -4.35
N ASP A 138 -0.56 40.62 -5.65
CA ASP A 138 -0.15 41.88 -6.28
C ASP A 138 -1.19 43.00 -6.10
N LEU A 139 -2.47 42.63 -5.93
CA LEU A 139 -3.56 43.54 -5.58
C LEU A 139 -3.51 44.02 -4.11
N GLY A 140 -2.64 43.45 -3.30
CA GLY A 140 -2.57 43.75 -1.88
C GLY A 140 -3.65 43.05 -1.05
N ALA A 141 -4.20 41.95 -1.55
CA ALA A 141 -5.23 41.19 -0.82
C ALA A 141 -4.69 40.63 0.52
N VAL A 142 -5.46 40.83 1.58
CA VAL A 142 -5.13 40.39 2.95
C VAL A 142 -5.82 39.05 3.25
N GLY A 143 -5.05 38.03 3.54
CA GLY A 143 -5.57 36.73 3.94
C GLY A 143 -5.63 36.53 5.45
N VAL A 144 -6.70 35.90 5.93
CA VAL A 144 -6.87 35.51 7.33
C VAL A 144 -7.02 33.99 7.46
N ALA A 145 -6.37 33.39 8.45
CA ALA A 145 -6.40 31.94 8.67
C ALA A 145 -7.64 31.53 9.46
N ALA A 146 -8.45 30.66 8.90
CA ALA A 146 -9.46 29.91 9.64
C ALA A 146 -8.79 28.66 10.24
N LYS A 147 -8.41 28.75 11.53
CA LYS A 147 -7.46 27.80 12.15
C LYS A 147 -8.01 26.39 12.32
N GLU A 148 -9.31 26.27 12.48
CA GLU A 148 -10.00 25.00 12.70
C GLU A 148 -10.62 24.43 11.42
N SER A 149 -10.67 25.23 10.36
CA SER A 149 -11.16 24.80 9.06
C SER A 149 -10.14 23.97 8.30
N VAL A 150 -10.56 22.80 7.81
CA VAL A 150 -9.74 21.91 7.01
C VAL A 150 -10.36 21.71 5.63
N TYR A 151 -9.61 22.05 4.58
CA TYR A 151 -9.95 21.68 3.20
C TYR A 151 -9.39 20.29 2.89
N VAL A 152 -10.24 19.33 2.56
CA VAL A 152 -9.83 17.97 2.25
C VAL A 152 -9.63 17.79 0.76
N LYS A 153 -8.37 17.63 0.34
CA LYS A 153 -8.02 17.30 -1.04
C LYS A 153 -8.07 15.80 -1.27
N ARG A 154 -9.07 15.33 -2.02
CA ARG A 154 -9.16 13.93 -2.44
C ARG A 154 -8.06 13.57 -3.44
N LYS A 155 -7.42 12.43 -3.23
CA LYS A 155 -6.55 11.77 -4.23
C LYS A 155 -7.24 10.53 -4.77
N HIS A 156 -7.12 10.32 -6.07
CA HIS A 156 -7.59 9.10 -6.67
C HIS A 156 -6.68 7.93 -6.28
N ASN A 157 -7.26 6.85 -5.76
CA ASN A 157 -6.51 5.66 -5.38
C ASN A 157 -6.34 4.65 -6.53
N ASP A 158 -7.00 4.87 -7.67
CA ASP A 158 -6.77 4.18 -8.93
C ASP A 158 -6.11 5.12 -9.96
N PRO A 159 -4.79 5.36 -9.87
CA PRO A 159 -4.11 6.25 -10.80
C PRO A 159 -3.84 5.61 -12.18
N VAL A 160 -4.29 4.39 -12.42
CA VAL A 160 -4.16 3.70 -13.72
C VAL A 160 -5.33 4.02 -14.63
N HIS A 161 -6.58 3.94 -14.10
CA HIS A 161 -7.79 4.18 -14.90
C HIS A 161 -8.39 5.56 -14.70
N TYR A 162 -8.31 6.08 -13.47
CA TYR A 162 -8.84 7.37 -13.06
C TYR A 162 -7.75 8.24 -12.44
N PRO A 163 -6.67 8.55 -13.19
CA PRO A 163 -5.62 9.40 -12.66
C PRO A 163 -6.16 10.81 -12.44
N ALA A 164 -5.88 11.40 -11.29
CA ALA A 164 -5.97 12.85 -11.19
C ALA A 164 -4.91 13.49 -12.12
N ILE A 165 -5.17 14.68 -12.64
CA ILE A 165 -4.26 15.38 -13.57
C ILE A 165 -2.81 15.38 -13.08
N VAL A 166 -2.60 15.60 -11.78
CA VAL A 166 -1.27 15.56 -11.14
C VAL A 166 -0.62 14.17 -11.08
N GLN A 167 -1.38 13.09 -11.36
CA GLN A 167 -0.88 11.71 -11.36
C GLN A 167 -0.48 11.25 -12.76
N ILE A 168 -0.96 11.91 -13.81
CA ILE A 168 -0.58 11.63 -15.20
C ILE A 168 0.91 11.90 -15.35
N LYS A 169 1.62 10.93 -15.92
CA LYS A 169 3.03 11.13 -16.28
C LYS A 169 3.07 11.98 -17.56
N ASP A 170 3.63 13.14 -17.44
CA ASP A 170 3.80 14.05 -18.54
C ASP A 170 5.23 14.60 -18.48
N ASP A 171 5.97 14.40 -19.54
CA ASP A 171 7.35 14.89 -19.64
C ASP A 171 7.40 16.40 -19.88
N ASP A 172 6.31 16.98 -20.40
CA ASP A 172 6.21 18.41 -20.69
C ASP A 172 5.80 19.29 -19.50
N ARG A 173 5.68 18.70 -18.30
CA ARG A 173 5.33 19.44 -17.08
C ARG A 173 6.16 20.69 -16.84
N PHE A 174 7.41 20.69 -17.27
CA PHE A 174 8.24 21.88 -17.15
C PHE A 174 7.83 22.96 -18.15
N ALA A 175 7.39 22.58 -19.34
CA ALA A 175 6.86 23.53 -20.32
C ALA A 175 5.64 24.27 -19.75
N TYR A 176 4.69 23.53 -19.19
CA TYR A 176 3.52 24.13 -18.55
C TYR A 176 3.90 25.02 -17.36
N TYR A 177 4.87 24.59 -16.55
CA TYR A 177 5.34 25.39 -15.43
C TYR A 177 6.05 26.67 -15.86
N ALA A 178 6.89 26.60 -16.89
CA ALA A 178 7.58 27.76 -17.44
C ALA A 178 6.59 28.79 -17.99
N LYS A 179 5.58 28.32 -18.76
CA LYS A 179 4.52 29.17 -19.31
C LYS A 179 3.71 29.83 -18.18
N ALA A 180 3.29 29.06 -17.17
CA ALA A 180 2.56 29.60 -16.03
C ALA A 180 3.40 30.60 -15.21
N TYR A 181 4.71 30.37 -15.08
CA TYR A 181 5.63 31.30 -14.43
C TYR A 181 5.73 32.62 -15.21
N GLU A 182 5.89 32.58 -16.55
CA GLU A 182 5.94 33.76 -17.43
C GLU A 182 4.62 34.53 -17.35
N HIS A 183 3.49 33.83 -17.38
CA HIS A 183 2.18 34.44 -17.21
C HIS A 183 2.01 35.08 -15.81
N ALA A 184 2.35 34.34 -14.75
CA ALA A 184 2.29 34.86 -13.38
C ALA A 184 3.16 36.14 -13.24
N LYS A 185 4.28 36.21 -13.94
CA LYS A 185 5.16 37.34 -13.95
C LYS A 185 4.55 38.54 -14.70
N SER A 186 3.83 38.32 -15.81
CA SER A 186 3.21 39.36 -16.61
C SER A 186 2.05 40.07 -15.88
N VAL A 187 1.39 39.39 -14.92
CA VAL A 187 0.28 39.96 -14.15
C VAL A 187 0.74 40.80 -12.95
N ILE A 188 2.03 40.78 -12.62
CA ILE A 188 2.59 41.60 -11.53
C ILE A 188 2.77 43.04 -12.02
N LYS A 189 2.12 43.98 -11.32
CA LYS A 189 2.23 45.41 -11.63
C LYS A 189 3.28 46.13 -10.78
N LYS A 190 3.64 45.56 -9.62
CA LYS A 190 4.60 46.16 -8.67
C LYS A 190 5.85 45.28 -8.55
N ASP A 191 7.04 45.83 -8.81
CA ASP A 191 8.30 45.12 -8.54
C ASP A 191 8.64 45.17 -7.07
N GLY A 192 8.07 44.23 -6.34
CA GLY A 192 8.19 44.17 -4.88
C GLY A 192 8.32 42.74 -4.36
N VAL A 193 7.73 42.53 -3.20
CA VAL A 193 7.79 41.24 -2.47
C VAL A 193 7.14 40.09 -3.27
N VAL A 194 6.07 40.38 -4.02
CA VAL A 194 5.38 39.35 -4.83
C VAL A 194 6.28 38.83 -5.95
N ARG A 195 6.98 39.72 -6.62
CA ARG A 195 7.97 39.34 -7.66
C ARG A 195 9.12 38.56 -7.06
N PHE A 196 9.64 39.00 -5.92
CA PHE A 196 10.67 38.26 -5.18
C PHE A 196 10.21 36.84 -4.84
N TYR A 197 8.99 36.72 -4.33
CA TYR A 197 8.39 35.41 -3.97
C TYR A 197 8.25 34.50 -5.19
N LEU A 198 7.75 35.01 -6.31
CA LEU A 198 7.58 34.24 -7.54
C LEU A 198 8.93 33.73 -8.05
N ASP A 199 9.97 34.57 -8.08
CA ASP A 199 11.31 34.22 -8.51
C ASP A 199 11.93 33.18 -7.55
N GLU A 200 11.72 33.30 -6.23
CA GLU A 200 12.20 32.31 -5.26
C GLU A 200 11.55 30.93 -5.48
N VAL A 201 10.23 30.89 -5.69
CA VAL A 201 9.50 29.64 -5.94
C VAL A 201 10.00 28.97 -7.20
N PHE A 202 10.21 29.72 -8.28
CA PHE A 202 10.77 29.21 -9.53
C PHE A 202 12.17 28.62 -9.34
N LEU A 203 13.09 29.38 -8.77
CA LEU A 203 14.47 28.93 -8.56
C LEU A 203 14.57 27.72 -7.61
N LYS A 204 13.70 27.67 -6.62
CA LYS A 204 13.56 26.55 -5.70
C LYS A 204 13.06 25.29 -6.39
N TYR A 205 12.03 25.41 -7.23
CA TYR A 205 11.53 24.30 -8.04
C TYR A 205 12.60 23.77 -9.00
N TYR A 206 13.32 24.65 -9.70
CA TYR A 206 14.45 24.27 -10.53
C TYR A 206 15.53 23.53 -9.75
N ALA A 207 16.08 24.15 -8.71
CA ALA A 207 17.23 23.61 -8.00
C ALA A 207 16.96 22.30 -7.24
N ARG A 208 15.73 22.12 -6.74
CA ARG A 208 15.37 20.93 -5.92
C ARG A 208 14.76 19.79 -6.72
N SER A 209 14.04 20.10 -7.77
CA SER A 209 13.23 19.12 -8.51
C SER A 209 13.66 18.97 -9.96
N TYR A 210 13.63 20.05 -10.72
CA TYR A 210 13.77 19.99 -12.16
C TYR A 210 15.19 19.64 -12.64
N VAL A 211 16.21 20.16 -11.98
CA VAL A 211 17.62 19.82 -12.28
C VAL A 211 17.91 18.32 -12.31
N LYS A 212 17.17 17.53 -11.53
CA LYS A 212 17.27 16.06 -11.52
C LYS A 212 16.73 15.41 -12.79
N ARG A 213 15.73 16.02 -13.42
CA ARG A 213 15.19 15.55 -14.72
C ARG A 213 16.16 15.87 -15.84
N ILE A 214 16.68 17.08 -15.90
CA ILE A 214 17.73 17.46 -16.85
C ILE A 214 18.91 16.49 -16.79
N ARG A 215 19.34 16.12 -15.57
CA ARG A 215 20.41 15.15 -15.38
C ARG A 215 20.10 13.76 -15.93
N ARG A 216 18.85 13.29 -15.76
CA ARG A 216 18.43 11.92 -16.09
C ARG A 216 17.94 11.74 -17.53
N SER A 217 17.70 12.82 -18.25
CA SER A 217 17.23 12.72 -19.63
C SER A 217 18.31 12.09 -20.52
N GLU A 218 17.92 11.07 -21.26
CA GLU A 218 18.75 10.44 -22.30
C GLU A 218 18.70 11.23 -23.61
N ASN A 219 17.65 12.04 -23.79
CA ASN A 219 17.49 12.92 -24.95
C ASN A 219 18.27 14.23 -24.75
N ASP A 220 19.41 14.35 -25.40
CA ASP A 220 20.26 15.52 -25.31
C ASP A 220 19.60 16.79 -25.87
N ALA A 221 18.84 16.70 -26.95
CA ALA A 221 18.16 17.84 -27.53
C ALA A 221 17.09 18.41 -26.60
N TRP A 222 16.23 17.52 -26.02
CA TRP A 222 15.24 17.91 -25.04
C TRP A 222 15.90 18.54 -23.80
N ARG A 223 16.97 17.94 -23.30
CA ARG A 223 17.72 18.42 -22.13
C ARG A 223 18.31 19.79 -22.35
N THR A 224 18.88 20.05 -23.54
CA THR A 224 19.48 21.35 -23.90
C THR A 224 18.40 22.41 -24.01
N THR A 225 17.33 22.16 -24.78
CA THR A 225 16.22 23.10 -24.94
C THR A 225 15.65 23.56 -23.58
N TRP A 226 15.42 22.64 -22.66
CA TRP A 226 14.86 23.01 -21.37
C TRP A 226 15.88 23.65 -20.44
N PHE A 227 17.16 23.35 -20.58
CA PHE A 227 18.20 24.05 -19.82
C PHE A 227 18.38 25.49 -20.33
N ASP A 228 18.28 25.70 -21.63
CA ASP A 228 18.30 27.04 -22.27
C ASP A 228 17.11 27.87 -21.76
N LYS A 229 15.91 27.28 -21.66
CA LYS A 229 14.74 27.97 -21.09
C LYS A 229 14.94 28.30 -19.60
N VAL A 230 15.52 27.40 -18.81
CA VAL A 230 15.88 27.67 -17.40
C VAL A 230 16.91 28.82 -17.35
N HIS A 231 17.90 28.83 -18.21
CA HIS A 231 18.88 29.91 -18.28
C HIS A 231 18.19 31.26 -18.54
N GLU A 232 17.40 31.37 -19.59
CA GLU A 232 16.62 32.55 -19.93
C GLU A 232 15.80 33.07 -18.76
N LEU A 233 14.94 32.20 -18.17
CA LEU A 233 14.08 32.56 -17.06
C LEU A 233 14.86 32.92 -15.78
N SER A 234 16.03 32.29 -15.56
CA SER A 234 16.87 32.59 -14.41
C SER A 234 17.60 33.91 -14.50
N LEU A 235 17.93 34.35 -15.70
CA LEU A 235 18.55 35.68 -15.90
C LEU A 235 17.60 36.81 -15.50
N ASP A 236 16.33 36.63 -15.79
CA ASP A 236 15.28 37.59 -15.50
C ASP A 236 14.79 37.53 -14.01
N CYS A 237 15.26 36.56 -13.24
CA CYS A 237 15.04 36.55 -11.79
C CYS A 237 15.85 37.63 -11.08
N ARG A 238 15.26 38.27 -10.08
CA ARG A 238 15.90 39.25 -9.21
C ARG A 238 17.23 38.75 -8.65
N SER A 239 18.24 39.60 -8.64
CA SER A 239 19.60 39.23 -8.15
C SER A 239 19.64 38.96 -6.64
N ASP A 240 18.80 39.66 -5.87
CA ASP A 240 18.71 39.50 -4.42
C ASP A 240 18.08 38.17 -4.02
N VAL A 241 17.19 37.58 -4.83
CA VAL A 241 16.61 36.25 -4.61
C VAL A 241 17.71 35.17 -4.59
N VAL A 242 18.70 35.25 -5.48
CA VAL A 242 19.77 34.26 -5.55
C VAL A 242 20.62 34.23 -4.26
N SER A 243 20.70 35.36 -3.55
CA SER A 243 21.44 35.47 -2.28
C SER A 243 20.79 34.66 -1.16
N CYS A 244 19.48 34.36 -1.24
CA CYS A 244 18.74 33.56 -0.26
C CYS A 244 19.13 32.10 -0.26
N PHE A 245 19.61 31.60 -1.40
CA PHE A 245 20.00 30.21 -1.54
C PHE A 245 21.41 30.00 -1.00
N LYS A 246 21.61 28.86 -0.32
CA LYS A 246 22.90 28.50 0.28
C LYS A 246 23.47 27.21 -0.33
N GLY A 247 24.72 26.98 -0.15
CA GLY A 247 25.38 25.72 -0.50
C GLY A 247 25.17 25.29 -1.96
N ARG A 248 24.75 24.05 -2.17
CA ARG A 248 24.58 23.45 -3.50
C ARG A 248 23.43 24.07 -4.32
N GLU A 249 22.33 24.43 -3.68
CA GLU A 249 21.21 25.06 -4.38
C GLU A 249 21.68 26.35 -5.06
N ARG A 250 22.44 27.17 -4.35
CA ARG A 250 23.02 28.39 -4.91
C ARG A 250 23.98 28.10 -6.06
N ARG A 251 24.80 27.03 -5.99
CA ARG A 251 25.69 26.63 -7.09
C ARG A 251 24.92 26.14 -8.33
N ILE A 252 23.83 25.37 -8.13
CA ILE A 252 22.96 24.92 -9.22
C ILE A 252 22.31 26.12 -9.92
N ILE A 253 21.81 27.10 -9.16
CA ILE A 253 21.19 28.32 -9.70
C ILE A 253 22.25 29.16 -10.44
N LYS A 254 23.44 29.34 -9.88
CA LYS A 254 24.53 30.04 -10.56
C LYS A 254 24.95 29.34 -11.84
N ALA A 255 24.96 28.01 -11.87
CA ALA A 255 25.27 27.25 -13.09
C ALA A 255 24.22 27.46 -14.18
N ALA A 256 22.92 27.62 -13.83
CA ALA A 256 21.89 28.01 -14.78
C ALA A 256 22.10 29.43 -15.30
N LYS A 257 22.31 30.41 -14.42
CA LYS A 257 22.58 31.79 -14.81
C LYS A 257 23.82 31.94 -15.70
N ASN A 258 24.84 31.11 -15.47
CA ASN A 258 26.07 31.10 -16.30
C ASN A 258 25.98 30.16 -17.51
N HIS A 259 24.79 29.67 -17.86
CA HIS A 259 24.55 28.76 -18.97
C HIS A 259 25.43 27.52 -18.99
N SER A 260 25.81 27.00 -17.79
CA SER A 260 26.71 25.86 -17.68
C SER A 260 25.96 24.57 -17.28
N ILE A 261 25.45 23.86 -18.30
CA ILE A 261 24.77 22.56 -18.08
C ILE A 261 25.70 21.54 -17.43
N LYS A 262 26.99 21.55 -17.77
CA LYS A 262 28.00 20.65 -17.16
C LYS A 262 28.13 20.89 -15.64
N ALA A 263 28.17 22.16 -15.23
CA ALA A 263 28.24 22.52 -13.80
C ALA A 263 26.93 22.17 -13.06
N ALA A 264 25.76 22.45 -13.66
CA ALA A 264 24.47 22.10 -13.09
C ALA A 264 24.33 20.59 -12.90
N LYS A 265 24.73 19.80 -13.89
CA LYS A 265 24.72 18.32 -13.84
C LYS A 265 25.65 17.81 -12.73
N ARG A 266 26.88 18.31 -12.66
CA ARG A 266 27.84 17.93 -11.60
C ARG A 266 27.31 18.20 -10.19
N GLU A 267 26.73 19.38 -9.96
CA GLU A 267 26.17 19.72 -8.63
C GLU A 267 24.95 18.87 -8.29
N ALA A 268 24.10 18.55 -9.30
CA ALA A 268 22.98 17.64 -9.12
C ALA A 268 23.46 16.20 -8.80
N ASP A 269 24.51 15.73 -9.47
CA ASP A 269 25.13 14.43 -9.20
C ASP A 269 25.66 14.35 -7.79
N MET A 270 26.40 15.38 -7.35
CA MET A 270 26.91 15.45 -5.97
C MET A 270 25.78 15.52 -4.93
N MET A 271 24.71 16.25 -5.22
CA MET A 271 23.53 16.32 -4.33
C MET A 271 22.87 14.95 -4.17
N LEU A 272 22.71 14.21 -5.25
CA LEU A 272 22.11 12.88 -5.24
C LEU A 272 23.03 11.85 -4.59
N ALA A 273 24.35 11.92 -4.85
CA ALA A 273 25.34 11.06 -4.21
C ALA A 273 25.36 11.27 -2.69
N TRP A 274 25.29 12.51 -2.24
CA TRP A 274 25.25 12.83 -0.80
C TRP A 274 23.97 12.35 -0.12
N LYS A 275 22.80 12.55 -0.76
CA LYS A 275 21.53 12.01 -0.27
C LYS A 275 21.58 10.49 -0.18
N LYS A 276 22.19 9.84 -1.17
CA LYS A 276 22.36 8.39 -1.21
C LYS A 276 23.29 7.89 -0.12
N ALA A 277 24.45 8.54 0.06
CA ALA A 277 25.40 8.23 1.14
C ALA A 277 24.73 8.35 2.53
N LYS A 278 24.02 9.46 2.77
CA LYS A 278 23.26 9.65 4.03
C LYS A 278 22.17 8.57 4.21
N SER A 279 21.48 8.18 3.15
CA SER A 279 20.47 7.12 3.22
C SER A 279 21.09 5.74 3.50
N ILE A 280 22.28 5.46 2.96
CA ILE A 280 23.01 4.21 3.23
C ILE A 280 23.41 4.14 4.71
N LEU A 281 23.88 5.25 5.29
CA LEU A 281 24.27 5.31 6.70
C LEU A 281 23.08 5.17 7.66
N ASN A 282 21.92 5.68 7.26
CA ASN A 282 20.74 5.75 8.13
C ASN A 282 19.77 4.56 7.96
N ASN A 283 19.96 3.69 6.96
CA ASN A 283 19.03 2.60 6.67
C ASN A 283 19.78 1.38 6.14
N SER A 284 19.76 0.30 6.91
CA SER A 284 20.42 -0.98 6.59
C SER A 284 20.00 -1.61 5.27
N HIS A 285 18.78 -1.31 4.77
CA HIS A 285 18.27 -1.84 3.52
C HIS A 285 18.72 -1.03 2.28
N THR A 286 19.31 0.14 2.46
CA THR A 286 19.68 1.02 1.32
C THR A 286 20.90 0.51 0.58
N PHE A 287 21.91 -0.01 1.27
CA PHE A 287 23.12 -0.55 0.64
C PHE A 287 22.85 -1.83 -0.17
N PRO A 288 22.15 -2.85 0.35
CA PRO A 288 21.74 -4.00 -0.45
C PRO A 288 20.96 -3.61 -1.70
N ARG A 289 20.00 -2.67 -1.60
CA ARG A 289 19.26 -2.14 -2.75
C ARG A 289 20.15 -1.41 -3.76
N TYR A 290 21.17 -0.70 -3.27
CA TYR A 290 22.15 -0.06 -4.16
C TYR A 290 22.91 -1.08 -5.01
N LEU A 291 23.38 -2.17 -4.38
CA LEU A 291 24.05 -3.27 -5.09
C LEU A 291 23.11 -3.95 -6.09
N TYR A 292 21.85 -4.16 -5.69
CA TYR A 292 20.82 -4.72 -6.54
C TYR A 292 20.69 -3.95 -7.85
N TYR A 293 20.41 -2.62 -7.80
CA TYR A 293 20.14 -1.82 -8.99
C TYR A 293 21.36 -1.50 -9.85
N ASN A 294 22.55 -1.45 -9.28
CA ASN A 294 23.72 -0.98 -10.01
C ASN A 294 24.62 -2.12 -10.49
N TYR A 295 24.53 -3.27 -9.82
CA TYR A 295 25.41 -4.41 -10.09
C TYR A 295 24.63 -5.70 -10.35
N PHE A 296 23.82 -6.19 -9.39
CA PHE A 296 23.28 -7.54 -9.47
C PHE A 296 22.30 -7.74 -10.62
N THR A 297 21.45 -6.76 -10.93
CA THR A 297 20.52 -6.79 -12.08
C THR A 297 21.22 -6.75 -13.45
N LYS A 298 22.53 -6.53 -13.48
CA LYS A 298 23.36 -6.52 -14.70
C LYS A 298 24.24 -7.74 -14.82
N MET A 299 24.27 -8.62 -13.82
CA MET A 299 25.04 -9.86 -13.82
C MET A 299 24.23 -10.96 -14.52
N PRO A 300 24.87 -11.96 -15.10
CA PRO A 300 24.19 -13.09 -15.75
C PRO A 300 23.23 -13.81 -14.79
N VAL A 301 22.11 -14.29 -15.33
CA VAL A 301 21.11 -15.09 -14.60
C VAL A 301 21.70 -16.43 -14.20
N LEU A 302 21.35 -16.90 -13.02
CA LEU A 302 21.75 -18.21 -12.48
C LEU A 302 20.74 -19.27 -12.96
N GLN A 303 20.98 -19.86 -14.11
CA GLN A 303 20.03 -20.68 -14.87
C GLN A 303 19.41 -21.86 -14.10
N LYS A 304 20.11 -22.42 -13.12
CA LYS A 304 19.64 -23.55 -12.30
C LYS A 304 19.24 -23.15 -10.87
N THR A 305 18.90 -21.88 -10.64
CA THR A 305 18.57 -21.39 -9.30
C THR A 305 17.11 -20.97 -9.22
N ILE A 306 16.43 -21.44 -8.17
CA ILE A 306 15.06 -21.05 -7.81
C ILE A 306 15.12 -20.30 -6.48
N LEU A 307 14.50 -19.13 -6.42
CA LEU A 307 14.27 -18.35 -5.19
C LEU A 307 12.83 -18.51 -4.75
N PHE A 308 12.62 -19.04 -3.54
CA PHE A 308 11.32 -19.20 -2.91
C PHE A 308 11.09 -18.14 -1.84
N GLU A 309 9.86 -17.63 -1.73
CA GLU A 309 9.42 -16.76 -0.62
C GLU A 309 7.95 -17.02 -0.31
N THR A 310 7.61 -17.21 0.97
CA THR A 310 6.23 -17.28 1.46
C THR A 310 5.97 -16.21 2.50
N PHE A 311 4.82 -15.53 2.41
CA PHE A 311 4.36 -14.51 3.36
C PHE A 311 5.47 -13.54 3.81
N PHE A 312 6.22 -13.01 2.83
CA PHE A 312 7.35 -12.10 3.06
C PHE A 312 8.52 -12.71 3.87
N GLY A 313 8.70 -14.02 3.78
CA GLY A 313 9.75 -14.77 4.48
C GLY A 313 9.39 -15.19 5.90
N LYS A 314 8.13 -15.06 6.31
CA LYS A 314 7.70 -15.34 7.69
C LYS A 314 7.50 -16.82 8.01
N SER A 315 7.22 -17.64 7.01
CA SER A 315 6.92 -19.06 7.20
C SER A 315 7.49 -19.94 6.11
N TYR A 316 7.54 -21.24 6.35
CA TYR A 316 7.73 -22.30 5.37
C TYR A 316 6.38 -23.02 5.22
N SER A 317 5.60 -22.62 4.21
CA SER A 317 4.20 -23.04 4.08
C SER A 317 3.66 -22.73 2.68
N ASP A 318 2.38 -23.02 2.47
CA ASP A 318 1.62 -22.69 1.26
C ASP A 318 2.20 -23.30 -0.03
N SER A 319 1.67 -22.99 -1.18
CA SER A 319 2.04 -23.55 -2.48
C SER A 319 3.56 -23.56 -2.76
N PRO A 320 4.34 -22.52 -2.44
CA PRO A 320 5.80 -22.60 -2.62
C PRO A 320 6.48 -23.70 -1.83
N LYS A 321 5.96 -24.09 -0.62
CA LYS A 321 6.49 -25.25 0.14
C LYS A 321 6.32 -26.54 -0.66
N TYR A 322 5.12 -26.81 -1.16
CA TYR A 322 4.81 -28.05 -1.86
C TYR A 322 5.50 -28.14 -3.23
N ILE A 323 5.63 -27.04 -3.95
CA ILE A 323 6.46 -26.93 -5.16
C ILE A 323 7.93 -27.25 -4.83
N TYR A 324 8.46 -26.73 -3.74
CA TYR A 324 9.83 -26.97 -3.31
C TYR A 324 10.06 -28.44 -2.91
N GLU A 325 9.14 -29.04 -2.15
CA GLU A 325 9.20 -30.46 -1.78
C GLU A 325 9.15 -31.34 -3.02
N TYR A 326 8.21 -31.08 -3.93
CA TYR A 326 8.10 -31.81 -5.22
C TYR A 326 9.39 -31.71 -6.05
N ILE A 327 10.03 -30.53 -6.13
CA ILE A 327 11.30 -30.36 -6.85
C ILE A 327 12.42 -31.19 -6.22
N ASN A 328 12.53 -31.20 -4.88
CA ASN A 328 13.58 -31.98 -4.21
C ASN A 328 13.38 -33.50 -4.39
N GLU A 329 12.15 -33.97 -4.44
CA GLU A 329 11.83 -35.41 -4.61
C GLU A 329 11.98 -35.87 -6.05
N HIS A 330 11.55 -35.08 -7.03
CA HIS A 330 11.46 -35.52 -8.43
C HIS A 330 12.56 -35.00 -9.35
N TYR A 331 13.10 -33.78 -9.10
CA TYR A 331 14.13 -33.18 -9.95
C TYR A 331 15.59 -33.44 -9.48
N LYS A 332 15.78 -34.13 -8.35
CA LYS A 332 17.05 -34.73 -7.88
C LYS A 332 18.31 -33.88 -8.14
N GLY A 333 18.36 -32.65 -7.58
CA GLY A 333 19.55 -31.79 -7.67
C GLY A 333 19.73 -31.04 -9.00
N GLN A 334 18.76 -31.09 -9.93
CA GLN A 334 18.78 -30.29 -11.15
C GLN A 334 18.77 -28.78 -10.83
N PHE A 335 18.16 -28.39 -9.71
CA PHE A 335 18.04 -27.01 -9.28
C PHE A 335 18.68 -26.74 -7.92
N ARG A 336 19.24 -25.54 -7.80
CA ARG A 336 19.66 -24.97 -6.53
C ARG A 336 18.52 -24.16 -5.94
N CYS A 337 17.94 -24.63 -4.86
CA CYS A 337 16.86 -23.94 -4.16
C CYS A 337 17.39 -22.98 -3.09
N VAL A 338 16.85 -21.77 -3.06
CA VAL A 338 17.19 -20.72 -2.11
C VAL A 338 15.89 -20.20 -1.48
N TRP A 339 15.84 -20.11 -0.15
CA TRP A 339 14.68 -19.61 0.56
C TRP A 339 14.95 -18.24 1.18
N SER A 340 14.07 -17.29 0.86
CA SER A 340 13.99 -16.01 1.53
C SER A 340 13.27 -16.17 2.87
N VAL A 341 13.91 -15.76 3.97
CA VAL A 341 13.35 -15.81 5.31
C VAL A 341 13.50 -14.44 5.99
N ASP A 342 12.51 -14.06 6.78
CA ASP A 342 12.56 -12.82 7.57
C ASP A 342 13.52 -12.97 8.77
N ASN A 343 13.53 -14.17 9.36
CA ASN A 343 14.49 -14.56 10.39
C ASN A 343 14.92 -16.02 10.20
N PHE A 344 16.07 -16.41 10.75
CA PHE A 344 16.62 -17.76 10.61
C PHE A 344 15.96 -18.80 11.52
N GLY A 345 14.97 -18.42 12.34
CA GLY A 345 14.11 -19.34 13.07
C GLY A 345 13.22 -20.18 12.16
N VAL A 346 12.87 -19.66 10.98
CA VAL A 346 12.14 -20.42 9.96
C VAL A 346 13.00 -21.59 9.48
N GLN A 347 12.58 -22.82 9.77
CA GLN A 347 13.25 -24.04 9.34
C GLN A 347 12.78 -24.43 7.92
N VAL A 348 13.72 -24.84 7.09
CA VAL A 348 13.47 -25.31 5.71
C VAL A 348 14.21 -26.64 5.52
N PRO A 349 13.52 -27.72 5.15
CA PRO A 349 14.15 -29.04 4.97
C PRO A 349 15.06 -29.08 3.73
N TYR A 350 15.62 -30.28 3.46
CA TYR A 350 16.48 -30.59 2.29
C TYR A 350 17.72 -29.67 2.16
N HIS A 351 18.24 -29.13 3.28
CA HIS A 351 19.43 -28.28 3.35
C HIS A 351 19.40 -27.04 2.42
N ALA A 352 18.22 -26.46 2.19
CA ALA A 352 18.07 -25.25 1.40
C ALA A 352 18.95 -24.10 1.92
N LYS A 353 19.52 -23.35 1.00
CA LYS A 353 20.19 -22.11 1.37
C LYS A 353 19.17 -21.06 1.81
N ARG A 354 19.20 -20.67 3.08
CA ARG A 354 18.35 -19.58 3.59
C ARG A 354 19.06 -18.23 3.46
N VAL A 355 18.33 -17.21 3.03
CA VAL A 355 18.82 -15.83 2.94
C VAL A 355 17.85 -14.90 3.65
N LYS A 356 18.38 -14.02 4.51
CA LYS A 356 17.53 -13.05 5.23
C LYS A 356 16.97 -12.02 4.25
N ARG A 357 15.68 -11.81 4.27
CA ARG A 357 14.99 -10.84 3.42
C ARG A 357 15.64 -9.45 3.53
N TYR A 358 15.76 -8.75 2.41
CA TYR A 358 16.47 -7.47 2.27
C TYR A 358 17.99 -7.48 2.56
N SER A 359 18.60 -8.61 2.86
CA SER A 359 20.06 -8.73 2.95
C SER A 359 20.74 -8.62 1.57
N ILE A 360 22.07 -8.47 1.55
CA ILE A 360 22.85 -8.47 0.32
C ILE A 360 22.66 -9.80 -0.44
N ALA A 361 22.68 -10.93 0.29
CA ALA A 361 22.47 -12.26 -0.31
C ALA A 361 21.06 -12.39 -0.92
N TYR A 362 20.02 -11.90 -0.22
CA TYR A 362 18.66 -11.85 -0.77
C TYR A 362 18.61 -11.04 -2.06
N MET A 363 19.15 -9.83 -2.08
CA MET A 363 19.16 -8.97 -3.24
C MET A 363 19.94 -9.57 -4.42
N TYR A 364 20.99 -10.33 -4.12
CA TYR A 364 21.76 -11.05 -5.12
C TYR A 364 20.92 -12.14 -5.81
N TYR A 365 20.23 -12.98 -5.02
CA TYR A 365 19.38 -14.04 -5.59
C TYR A 365 18.10 -13.47 -6.22
N LEU A 366 17.49 -12.45 -5.64
CA LEU A 366 16.33 -11.77 -6.21
C LEU A 366 16.63 -11.18 -7.60
N ALA A 367 17.85 -10.72 -7.85
CA ALA A 367 18.27 -10.19 -9.13
C ALA A 367 18.61 -11.28 -10.15
N ARG A 368 19.08 -12.46 -9.71
CA ARG A 368 19.78 -13.41 -10.56
C ARG A 368 19.18 -14.82 -10.65
N ALA A 369 18.27 -15.20 -9.74
CA ALA A 369 17.63 -16.50 -9.82
C ALA A 369 16.80 -16.60 -11.10
N LYS A 370 17.00 -17.68 -11.87
CA LYS A 370 16.23 -17.94 -13.10
C LYS A 370 14.74 -18.01 -12.79
N TYR A 371 14.39 -18.68 -11.71
CA TYR A 371 13.01 -18.87 -11.29
C TYR A 371 12.77 -18.23 -9.93
N GLN A 372 11.62 -17.61 -9.78
CA GLN A 372 11.18 -16.98 -8.55
C GLN A 372 9.76 -17.46 -8.26
N VAL A 373 9.54 -18.07 -7.10
CA VAL A 373 8.28 -18.71 -6.69
C VAL A 373 7.79 -18.06 -5.42
N PHE A 374 6.80 -17.19 -5.54
CA PHE A 374 6.28 -16.38 -4.43
C PHE A 374 4.76 -16.57 -4.32
N ASN A 375 4.21 -16.39 -3.10
CA ASN A 375 2.76 -16.34 -2.87
C ASN A 375 2.28 -14.95 -2.45
N VAL A 376 3.16 -13.95 -2.47
CA VAL A 376 2.88 -12.56 -2.13
C VAL A 376 3.69 -11.62 -3.03
N ARG A 377 3.29 -10.35 -3.05
CA ARG A 377 3.90 -9.33 -3.90
C ARG A 377 5.41 -9.19 -3.67
N GLN A 378 6.12 -8.96 -4.75
CA GLN A 378 7.55 -8.67 -4.78
C GLN A 378 7.90 -7.44 -3.92
N PRO A 379 9.17 -7.30 -3.51
CA PRO A 379 9.66 -6.10 -2.84
C PRO A 379 9.47 -4.84 -3.69
N LEU A 380 9.20 -3.71 -3.04
CA LEU A 380 9.10 -2.42 -3.72
C LEU A 380 10.36 -2.10 -4.53
N GLY A 381 10.16 -1.81 -5.81
CA GLY A 381 11.24 -1.51 -6.75
C GLY A 381 11.91 -2.74 -7.33
N TYR A 382 11.29 -3.90 -7.25
CA TYR A 382 11.69 -5.09 -7.97
C TYR A 382 11.86 -4.80 -9.48
N ARG A 383 12.81 -5.46 -10.10
CA ARG A 383 13.10 -5.43 -11.53
C ARG A 383 13.49 -6.81 -11.97
N LYS A 384 12.61 -7.47 -12.69
CA LYS A 384 12.87 -8.77 -13.30
C LYS A 384 13.84 -8.59 -14.47
N GLN A 385 14.83 -9.47 -14.61
CA GLN A 385 15.60 -9.59 -15.84
C GLN A 385 14.77 -10.37 -16.88
N GLU A 386 14.96 -10.12 -18.17
CA GLU A 386 14.19 -10.72 -19.26
C GLU A 386 14.26 -12.26 -19.24
N ASP A 387 15.44 -12.81 -18.91
CA ASP A 387 15.64 -14.26 -18.81
C ASP A 387 15.06 -14.89 -17.54
N CYS A 388 14.54 -14.12 -16.58
CA CYS A 388 13.96 -14.65 -15.36
C CYS A 388 12.48 -14.98 -15.54
N VAL A 389 12.03 -16.02 -14.84
CA VAL A 389 10.64 -16.47 -14.79
C VAL A 389 10.09 -16.24 -13.40
N PHE A 390 8.96 -15.56 -13.29
CA PHE A 390 8.27 -15.30 -12.04
C PHE A 390 6.95 -16.06 -11.97
N LEU A 391 6.85 -16.97 -11.01
CA LEU A 391 5.63 -17.70 -10.66
C LEU A 391 5.01 -17.08 -9.41
N GLU A 392 3.84 -16.46 -9.56
CA GLU A 392 3.00 -16.03 -8.45
C GLU A 392 2.03 -17.16 -8.08
N CYS A 393 2.16 -17.70 -6.88
CA CYS A 393 1.28 -18.77 -6.41
C CYS A 393 -0.06 -18.25 -5.88
N TRP A 394 -0.13 -16.93 -5.56
CA TRP A 394 -1.21 -16.37 -4.79
C TRP A 394 -1.43 -17.15 -3.47
N HIS A 395 -2.53 -16.90 -2.75
CA HIS A 395 -2.71 -17.49 -1.41
C HIS A 395 -4.17 -17.71 -1.00
N GLY A 396 -5.10 -17.78 -1.96
CA GLY A 396 -6.51 -18.14 -1.68
C GLY A 396 -7.45 -17.90 -2.83
N THR A 397 -8.51 -18.69 -2.89
CA THR A 397 -9.66 -18.48 -3.75
C THR A 397 -10.35 -17.16 -3.40
N PRO A 398 -10.68 -16.29 -4.35
CA PRO A 398 -11.17 -14.95 -4.06
C PRO A 398 -12.65 -14.97 -3.62
N LEU A 399 -12.91 -14.90 -2.33
CA LEU A 399 -14.24 -14.64 -1.78
C LEU A 399 -14.57 -13.13 -1.87
N LYS A 400 -13.62 -12.29 -1.51
CA LYS A 400 -13.75 -10.83 -1.46
C LYS A 400 -13.22 -10.20 -2.73
N ARG A 401 -13.82 -9.08 -3.15
CA ARG A 401 -13.33 -8.32 -4.29
C ARG A 401 -11.86 -7.92 -4.07
N LEU A 402 -11.05 -8.13 -5.10
CA LEU A 402 -9.61 -7.89 -5.05
C LEU A 402 -9.24 -6.66 -5.89
N VAL A 403 -8.20 -6.00 -5.52
CA VAL A 403 -7.45 -4.93 -6.19
C VAL A 403 -8.30 -4.01 -7.07
N PHE A 404 -8.43 -4.28 -8.38
CA PHE A 404 -9.13 -3.41 -9.33
C PHE A 404 -10.64 -3.57 -9.30
N ASP A 405 -11.15 -4.72 -8.86
CA ASP A 405 -12.57 -4.97 -8.67
C ASP A 405 -13.14 -4.33 -7.39
N GLN A 406 -12.27 -3.82 -6.50
CA GLN A 406 -12.67 -3.00 -5.38
C GLN A 406 -13.00 -1.59 -5.87
N GLU A 407 -14.19 -1.09 -5.59
CA GLU A 407 -14.56 0.29 -5.87
C GLU A 407 -13.64 1.24 -5.10
N GLU A 408 -13.44 0.96 -3.81
CA GLU A 408 -12.53 1.69 -2.95
C GLU A 408 -11.63 0.78 -2.14
N VAL A 409 -10.39 1.22 -1.94
CA VAL A 409 -9.43 0.51 -1.09
C VAL A 409 -9.36 1.21 0.25
N MET A 410 -10.05 0.66 1.24
CA MET A 410 -10.09 1.19 2.61
C MET A 410 -8.73 1.01 3.29
N GLY A 411 -8.24 2.05 3.97
CA GLY A 411 -7.03 1.98 4.81
C GLY A 411 -5.71 1.70 4.10
N ALA A 412 -5.71 1.54 2.79
CA ALA A 412 -4.52 1.16 2.05
C ALA A 412 -3.69 2.36 1.58
N ASP A 413 -2.42 2.09 1.30
CA ASP A 413 -1.54 3.01 0.60
C ASP A 413 -2.22 3.55 -0.67
N PRO A 414 -2.28 4.87 -0.85
CA PRO A 414 -2.90 5.53 -2.02
C PRO A 414 -2.34 5.09 -3.37
N LYS A 415 -1.21 4.42 -3.36
CA LYS A 415 -0.58 3.86 -4.55
C LYS A 415 -0.78 2.34 -4.66
N TYR A 416 -1.69 1.77 -3.87
CA TYR A 416 -1.90 0.33 -3.81
C TYR A 416 -2.16 -0.29 -5.18
N LYS A 417 -3.23 0.14 -5.88
CA LYS A 417 -3.58 -0.36 -7.21
C LYS A 417 -2.44 -0.16 -8.22
N SER A 418 -1.84 1.04 -8.25
CA SER A 418 -0.71 1.33 -9.15
C SER A 418 0.54 0.50 -8.86
N ARG A 419 0.81 0.19 -7.60
CA ARG A 419 1.93 -0.68 -7.22
C ARG A 419 1.64 -2.12 -7.54
N PHE A 420 0.42 -2.57 -7.28
CA PHE A 420 -0.01 -3.92 -7.60
C PHE A 420 0.09 -4.18 -9.10
N TYR A 421 -0.42 -3.27 -9.92
CA TYR A 421 -0.33 -3.36 -11.37
C TYR A 421 1.12 -3.53 -11.87
N LYS A 422 2.05 -2.75 -11.30
CA LYS A 422 3.47 -2.88 -11.65
C LYS A 422 4.07 -4.22 -11.26
N HIS A 423 3.64 -4.80 -10.14
CA HIS A 423 4.10 -6.12 -9.72
C HIS A 423 3.55 -7.22 -10.65
N MET A 424 2.25 -7.12 -11.00
CA MET A 424 1.60 -8.06 -11.91
C MET A 424 2.27 -8.11 -13.29
N LEU A 425 2.76 -6.98 -13.81
CA LEU A 425 3.47 -6.95 -15.10
C LEU A 425 4.71 -7.86 -15.14
N ASP A 426 5.33 -8.13 -13.99
CA ASP A 426 6.48 -9.00 -13.86
C ASP A 426 6.13 -10.50 -13.71
N TRP A 427 4.84 -10.86 -13.51
CA TRP A 427 4.43 -12.27 -13.38
C TRP A 427 4.37 -12.94 -14.74
N ASP A 428 5.09 -14.04 -14.93
CA ASP A 428 4.99 -14.85 -16.12
C ASP A 428 3.88 -15.89 -15.99
N TYR A 429 3.70 -16.42 -14.76
CA TYR A 429 2.64 -17.36 -14.41
C TYR A 429 1.97 -16.97 -13.10
N LEU A 430 0.65 -17.15 -13.07
CA LEU A 430 -0.19 -17.04 -11.86
C LEU A 430 -0.93 -18.36 -11.68
N ILE A 431 -0.80 -19.00 -10.51
CA ILE A 431 -1.59 -20.18 -10.18
C ILE A 431 -3.04 -19.81 -9.88
N SER A 432 -3.95 -20.55 -10.47
CA SER A 432 -5.38 -20.48 -10.15
C SER A 432 -5.90 -21.86 -9.72
N PRO A 433 -6.70 -21.93 -8.64
CA PRO A 433 -7.22 -23.22 -8.17
C PRO A 433 -8.39 -23.74 -9.01
N ASN A 434 -9.12 -22.86 -9.73
CA ASN A 434 -10.32 -23.20 -10.49
C ASN A 434 -10.68 -22.10 -11.50
N GLU A 435 -11.62 -22.37 -12.40
CA GLU A 435 -12.01 -21.41 -13.44
C GLU A 435 -12.67 -20.14 -12.87
N PHE A 436 -13.44 -20.26 -11.78
CA PHE A 436 -13.99 -19.08 -11.09
C PHE A 436 -12.89 -18.10 -10.66
N SER A 437 -11.83 -18.62 -10.02
CA SER A 437 -10.69 -17.79 -9.62
C SER A 437 -9.96 -17.21 -10.83
N THR A 438 -9.81 -17.97 -11.91
CA THR A 438 -9.22 -17.53 -13.17
C THR A 438 -9.97 -16.32 -13.74
N GLU A 439 -11.28 -16.38 -13.81
CA GLU A 439 -12.11 -15.24 -14.25
C GLU A 439 -11.93 -14.00 -13.37
N LYS A 440 -11.93 -14.19 -12.03
CA LYS A 440 -11.80 -13.06 -11.10
C LYS A 440 -10.38 -12.49 -11.10
N PHE A 441 -9.34 -13.30 -11.29
CA PHE A 441 -7.97 -12.82 -11.40
C PHE A 441 -7.74 -12.00 -12.67
N GLN A 442 -8.39 -12.34 -13.79
CA GLN A 442 -8.31 -11.54 -15.02
C GLN A 442 -8.77 -10.09 -14.78
N THR A 443 -9.92 -9.90 -14.13
CA THR A 443 -10.48 -8.57 -13.85
C THR A 443 -9.74 -7.88 -12.70
N ALA A 444 -9.58 -8.57 -11.59
CA ALA A 444 -8.99 -8.02 -10.37
C ALA A 444 -7.51 -7.64 -10.49
N PHE A 445 -6.75 -8.40 -11.27
CA PHE A 445 -5.31 -8.16 -11.46
C PHE A 445 -4.97 -7.58 -12.82
N ARG A 446 -5.93 -7.62 -13.77
CA ARG A 446 -5.73 -7.22 -15.17
C ARG A 446 -4.63 -8.01 -15.85
N ILE A 447 -4.61 -9.30 -15.58
CA ILE A 447 -3.69 -10.27 -16.15
C ILE A 447 -4.36 -11.02 -17.29
N GLU A 448 -3.62 -11.26 -18.37
CA GLU A 448 -4.13 -12.03 -19.51
C GLU A 448 -4.30 -13.51 -19.12
N LYS A 449 -5.34 -14.16 -19.71
CA LYS A 449 -5.71 -15.54 -19.37
C LYS A 449 -4.58 -16.55 -19.65
N ASP A 450 -3.78 -16.32 -20.67
CA ASP A 450 -2.65 -17.19 -21.08
C ASP A 450 -1.49 -17.24 -20.06
N ARG A 451 -1.49 -16.30 -19.11
CA ARG A 451 -0.54 -16.26 -17.98
C ARG A 451 -1.10 -16.87 -16.69
N ILE A 452 -2.35 -17.33 -16.72
CA ILE A 452 -2.99 -17.96 -15.57
C ILE A 452 -3.04 -19.48 -15.81
N GLU A 453 -2.43 -20.23 -14.89
CA GLU A 453 -2.45 -21.68 -14.92
C GLU A 453 -3.51 -22.21 -13.95
N THR A 454 -4.65 -22.65 -14.52
CA THR A 454 -5.73 -23.28 -13.75
C THR A 454 -5.38 -24.73 -13.48
N CYS A 455 -4.60 -24.96 -12.43
CA CYS A 455 -4.01 -26.27 -12.14
C CYS A 455 -4.28 -26.79 -10.71
N GLY A 456 -5.14 -26.13 -9.95
CA GLY A 456 -5.29 -26.39 -8.52
C GLY A 456 -4.20 -25.71 -7.69
N TYR A 457 -4.33 -25.73 -6.37
CA TYR A 457 -3.28 -25.22 -5.49
C TYR A 457 -2.34 -26.32 -5.02
N PRO A 458 -1.00 -26.20 -5.24
CA PRO A 458 -0.02 -27.15 -4.71
C PRO A 458 -0.16 -27.45 -3.22
N ARG A 459 -0.58 -26.45 -2.41
CA ARG A 459 -0.82 -26.64 -0.97
C ARG A 459 -1.98 -27.58 -0.64
N ASN A 460 -2.86 -27.87 -1.61
CA ASN A 460 -3.97 -28.78 -1.44
C ASN A 460 -3.62 -30.25 -1.81
N ASP A 461 -2.48 -30.48 -2.44
CA ASP A 461 -2.04 -31.84 -2.78
C ASP A 461 -1.99 -32.78 -1.57
N ILE A 462 -1.59 -32.23 -0.42
CA ILE A 462 -1.52 -32.98 0.84
C ILE A 462 -2.90 -33.52 1.28
N LEU A 463 -3.99 -32.81 0.94
CA LEU A 463 -5.37 -33.20 1.30
C LEU A 463 -5.83 -34.47 0.57
N TYR A 464 -5.17 -34.84 -0.50
CA TYR A 464 -5.40 -36.08 -1.26
C TYR A 464 -4.34 -37.14 -0.95
N THR A 465 -3.08 -36.74 -0.87
CA THR A 465 -1.96 -37.67 -0.76
C THR A 465 -1.71 -38.15 0.67
N LYS A 466 -2.06 -37.35 1.68
CA LYS A 466 -1.84 -37.69 3.11
C LYS A 466 -3.13 -37.76 3.96
N ASN A 467 -4.28 -37.79 3.31
CA ASN A 467 -5.58 -37.95 4.00
C ASN A 467 -5.82 -39.41 4.34
N ASN A 468 -5.06 -39.93 5.31
CA ASN A 468 -5.19 -41.29 5.83
C ASN A 468 -4.91 -41.31 7.34
N GLU A 469 -5.43 -42.33 8.00
CA GLU A 469 -5.42 -42.47 9.48
C GLU A 469 -4.00 -42.42 10.07
N ALA A 470 -3.01 -43.01 9.37
CA ALA A 470 -1.64 -43.06 9.87
C ALA A 470 -0.98 -41.67 9.89
N GLU A 471 -1.16 -40.89 8.83
CA GLU A 471 -0.61 -39.52 8.73
C GLU A 471 -1.37 -38.56 9.67
N ILE A 472 -2.70 -38.65 9.76
CA ILE A 472 -3.52 -37.88 10.69
C ILE A 472 -3.10 -38.17 12.14
N SER A 473 -2.92 -39.45 12.51
CA SER A 473 -2.48 -39.84 13.88
C SER A 473 -1.09 -39.26 14.21
N LYS A 474 -0.13 -39.29 13.28
CA LYS A 474 1.20 -38.65 13.45
C LYS A 474 1.11 -37.14 13.64
N LEU A 475 0.23 -36.48 12.88
CA LEU A 475 -0.01 -35.05 13.01
C LEU A 475 -0.60 -34.68 14.36
N LYS A 476 -1.65 -35.40 14.81
CA LYS A 476 -2.26 -35.21 16.15
C LYS A 476 -1.22 -35.40 17.25
N GLU A 477 -0.39 -36.45 17.17
CA GLU A 477 0.69 -36.71 18.16
C GLU A 477 1.71 -35.56 18.20
N ARG A 478 2.15 -35.06 17.04
CA ARG A 478 3.08 -33.92 16.93
C ARG A 478 2.54 -32.65 17.56
N LEU A 479 1.23 -32.42 17.47
CA LEU A 479 0.54 -31.24 17.97
C LEU A 479 0.03 -31.44 19.43
N GLY A 480 0.26 -32.62 20.02
CA GLY A 480 -0.24 -32.92 21.36
C GLY A 480 -1.76 -33.06 21.46
N ILE A 481 -2.43 -33.32 20.34
CA ILE A 481 -3.89 -33.44 20.25
C ILE A 481 -4.28 -34.92 20.53
N PRO A 482 -5.27 -35.17 21.36
CA PRO A 482 -5.76 -36.53 21.65
C PRO A 482 -6.21 -37.24 20.37
N LYS A 483 -5.75 -38.51 20.18
CA LYS A 483 -6.02 -39.28 18.96
C LYS A 483 -7.46 -39.75 18.84
N ASP A 484 -8.08 -39.98 20.01
CA ASP A 484 -9.46 -40.47 20.19
C ASP A 484 -10.54 -39.40 20.10
N LYS A 485 -10.16 -38.12 20.07
CA LYS A 485 -11.09 -36.99 19.95
C LYS A 485 -11.23 -36.52 18.48
N LYS A 486 -12.45 -36.15 18.12
CA LYS A 486 -12.72 -35.38 16.91
C LYS A 486 -12.21 -33.92 17.06
N VAL A 487 -11.79 -33.30 15.99
CA VAL A 487 -11.17 -31.99 16.03
C VAL A 487 -12.04 -30.96 15.30
N ILE A 488 -12.36 -29.90 16.01
CA ILE A 488 -13.00 -28.70 15.47
C ILE A 488 -11.92 -27.66 15.22
N LEU A 489 -11.73 -27.25 13.97
CA LEU A 489 -10.83 -26.15 13.62
C LEU A 489 -11.61 -24.84 13.57
N TYR A 490 -11.25 -23.87 14.41
CA TYR A 490 -11.79 -22.52 14.37
C TYR A 490 -10.79 -21.56 13.72
N ALA A 491 -11.10 -21.08 12.51
CA ALA A 491 -10.23 -20.25 11.69
C ALA A 491 -10.95 -18.98 11.18
N PRO A 492 -11.19 -17.97 12.04
CA PRO A 492 -11.92 -16.76 11.69
C PRO A 492 -11.05 -15.74 10.93
N THR A 493 -11.72 -14.85 10.21
CA THR A 493 -11.08 -13.67 9.59
C THR A 493 -10.75 -12.60 10.64
N TRP A 494 -9.61 -11.97 10.45
CA TRP A 494 -9.24 -10.74 11.17
C TRP A 494 -10.23 -9.59 10.91
N ARG A 495 -10.55 -8.82 11.96
CA ARG A 495 -11.35 -7.59 11.87
C ARG A 495 -10.43 -6.37 11.94
N ASP A 496 -10.44 -5.56 10.89
CA ASP A 496 -9.60 -4.35 10.78
C ASP A 496 -10.10 -3.22 11.70
N ASP A 497 -11.32 -3.32 12.24
CA ASP A 497 -12.00 -2.31 13.06
C ASP A 497 -12.00 -2.60 14.58
N ASP A 498 -11.49 -3.74 15.03
CA ASP A 498 -11.28 -4.05 16.46
C ASP A 498 -10.04 -3.34 17.07
N TYR A 499 -9.77 -2.12 16.60
CA TYR A 499 -8.60 -1.32 16.96
C TYR A 499 -8.93 -0.37 18.13
N VAL A 500 -8.30 -0.55 19.28
CA VAL A 500 -8.56 0.27 20.48
C VAL A 500 -7.49 1.36 20.68
N GLU A 501 -6.23 1.10 20.38
CA GLU A 501 -5.11 2.07 20.44
C GLU A 501 -3.95 1.63 19.53
N SER A 502 -3.08 2.57 19.13
CA SER A 502 -1.89 2.28 18.31
C SER A 502 -1.05 1.15 18.89
N GLY A 503 -1.26 -0.08 18.39
CA GLY A 503 -0.54 -1.28 18.79
C GLY A 503 -1.19 -2.12 19.89
N LYS A 504 -2.40 -1.78 20.36
CA LYS A 504 -3.19 -2.60 21.30
C LYS A 504 -4.54 -2.95 20.70
N TYR A 505 -4.74 -4.24 20.47
CA TYR A 505 -5.99 -4.80 20.01
C TYR A 505 -6.69 -5.46 21.20
N ASN A 506 -7.96 -5.16 21.40
CA ASN A 506 -8.77 -5.77 22.43
C ASN A 506 -9.65 -6.85 21.78
N PHE A 507 -9.01 -7.98 21.45
CA PHE A 507 -9.76 -9.11 20.90
C PHE A 507 -10.42 -9.90 22.01
N LYS A 508 -11.73 -10.03 21.91
CA LYS A 508 -12.51 -11.00 22.70
C LYS A 508 -12.98 -12.11 21.77
N LEU A 509 -12.60 -13.33 22.07
CA LEU A 509 -13.10 -14.51 21.36
C LEU A 509 -14.64 -14.48 21.40
N LYS A 510 -15.27 -14.53 20.23
CA LYS A 510 -16.73 -14.48 20.12
C LYS A 510 -17.37 -15.86 20.33
N LEU A 511 -16.61 -16.91 20.02
CA LEU A 511 -17.02 -18.28 20.27
C LEU A 511 -16.87 -18.60 21.76
N ASP A 512 -17.93 -19.12 22.39
CA ASP A 512 -17.96 -19.47 23.82
C ASP A 512 -17.30 -20.83 24.05
N LEU A 513 -16.01 -20.81 24.38
CA LEU A 513 -15.24 -22.05 24.66
C LEU A 513 -15.71 -22.73 25.95
N ALA A 514 -16.25 -22.00 26.92
CA ALA A 514 -16.69 -22.56 28.14
C ALA A 514 -17.95 -23.44 27.93
N GLU A 515 -18.93 -22.93 27.21
CA GLU A 515 -20.13 -23.71 26.88
C GLU A 515 -19.80 -24.83 25.87
N MET A 516 -18.89 -24.60 24.91
CA MET A 516 -18.38 -25.70 24.06
C MET A 516 -17.73 -26.81 24.85
N ARG A 517 -16.85 -26.47 25.81
CA ARG A 517 -16.23 -27.50 26.67
C ARG A 517 -17.25 -28.30 27.44
N LYS A 518 -18.23 -27.64 28.03
CA LYS A 518 -19.29 -28.28 28.83
C LYS A 518 -20.10 -29.25 27.99
N ARG A 519 -20.44 -28.93 26.73
CA ARG A 519 -21.34 -29.73 25.89
C ARG A 519 -20.60 -30.74 25.00
N LEU A 520 -19.38 -30.43 24.56
CA LEU A 520 -18.71 -31.15 23.48
C LEU A 520 -17.43 -31.87 23.90
N SER A 521 -16.89 -31.66 25.10
CA SER A 521 -15.57 -32.18 25.50
C SER A 521 -15.48 -33.72 25.57
N ASP A 522 -16.59 -34.42 25.64
CA ASP A 522 -16.60 -35.89 25.62
C ASP A 522 -16.19 -36.47 24.25
N GLU A 523 -16.44 -35.74 23.16
CA GLU A 523 -16.21 -36.21 21.80
C GLU A 523 -15.19 -35.34 21.05
N TYR A 524 -15.16 -34.04 21.32
CA TYR A 524 -14.43 -33.06 20.54
C TYR A 524 -13.34 -32.33 21.34
N VAL A 525 -12.35 -31.83 20.56
CA VAL A 525 -11.41 -30.79 20.99
C VAL A 525 -11.39 -29.66 19.97
N VAL A 526 -11.00 -28.45 20.38
CA VAL A 526 -10.98 -27.25 19.52
C VAL A 526 -9.55 -26.86 19.23
N VAL A 527 -9.22 -26.71 17.95
CA VAL A 527 -7.96 -26.13 17.46
C VAL A 527 -8.23 -24.71 17.02
N LEU A 528 -7.54 -23.74 17.62
CA LEU A 528 -7.68 -22.32 17.32
C LEU A 528 -6.61 -21.90 16.32
N ARG A 529 -7.03 -21.34 15.20
CA ARG A 529 -6.15 -20.78 14.17
C ARG A 529 -6.44 -19.29 13.97
N MET A 530 -6.00 -18.49 14.92
CA MET A 530 -6.23 -17.06 14.94
C MET A 530 -5.18 -16.30 14.15
N HIS A 531 -5.47 -15.04 13.82
CA HIS A 531 -4.45 -14.16 13.26
C HIS A 531 -3.34 -13.89 14.28
N TYR A 532 -2.07 -13.84 13.86
CA TYR A 532 -0.90 -13.75 14.74
C TYR A 532 -0.91 -12.54 15.70
N TYR A 533 -1.61 -11.46 15.39
CA TYR A 533 -1.78 -10.33 16.31
C TYR A 533 -2.69 -10.66 17.51
N ILE A 534 -3.59 -11.62 17.37
CA ILE A 534 -4.52 -12.04 18.41
C ILE A 534 -3.85 -13.08 19.32
N ALA A 535 -3.19 -14.05 18.72
CA ALA A 535 -2.56 -15.17 19.42
C ALA A 535 -1.62 -14.72 20.54
N SER A 536 -0.90 -13.61 20.36
CA SER A 536 0.02 -13.09 21.38
C SER A 536 -0.66 -12.53 22.65
N ASN A 537 -1.98 -12.34 22.63
CA ASN A 537 -2.73 -11.70 23.73
C ASN A 537 -3.90 -12.56 24.26
N MET A 538 -4.07 -13.78 23.75
CA MET A 538 -5.15 -14.70 24.14
C MET A 538 -4.65 -15.68 25.20
N ASP A 539 -5.30 -15.72 26.35
CA ASP A 539 -5.07 -16.72 27.39
C ASP A 539 -6.18 -17.77 27.31
N ILE A 540 -5.78 -19.02 27.00
CA ILE A 540 -6.67 -20.19 26.94
C ILE A 540 -6.30 -21.24 27.99
N SER A 541 -5.51 -20.89 28.98
CA SER A 541 -5.03 -21.84 30.03
C SER A 541 -6.16 -22.51 30.79
N GLU A 542 -7.29 -21.84 30.96
CA GLU A 542 -8.48 -22.43 31.60
C GLU A 542 -9.11 -23.58 30.77
N PHE A 543 -8.79 -23.67 29.48
CA PHE A 543 -9.31 -24.70 28.56
C PHE A 543 -8.28 -25.77 28.22
N GLU A 544 -7.25 -25.95 29.06
CA GLU A 544 -6.22 -26.97 28.85
C GLU A 544 -6.86 -28.37 28.66
N GLY A 545 -6.35 -29.09 27.65
CA GLY A 545 -6.87 -30.43 27.28
C GLY A 545 -8.12 -30.38 26.36
N PHE A 546 -8.78 -29.23 26.20
CA PHE A 546 -9.91 -29.03 25.29
C PHE A 546 -9.61 -28.08 24.12
N ALA A 547 -8.94 -26.96 24.37
CA ALA A 547 -8.57 -25.99 23.32
C ALA A 547 -7.06 -25.95 23.14
N PHE A 548 -6.62 -25.95 21.88
CA PHE A 548 -5.22 -25.94 21.46
C PHE A 548 -4.97 -24.72 20.55
N ASP A 549 -4.03 -23.84 20.93
CA ASP A 549 -3.68 -22.67 20.12
C ASP A 549 -2.58 -23.02 19.09
N GLU A 550 -3.00 -23.24 17.85
CA GLU A 550 -2.13 -23.49 16.70
C GLU A 550 -2.03 -22.28 15.77
N SER A 551 -2.25 -21.07 16.31
CA SER A 551 -2.15 -19.83 15.54
C SER A 551 -0.77 -19.57 14.97
N SER A 552 0.28 -20.07 15.62
CA SER A 552 1.68 -19.98 15.18
C SER A 552 2.14 -21.12 14.26
N TYR A 553 1.32 -22.17 14.12
CA TYR A 553 1.67 -23.30 13.27
C TYR A 553 1.86 -22.88 11.81
N ASN A 554 2.91 -23.38 11.14
CA ASN A 554 3.29 -22.86 9.84
C ASN A 554 2.29 -23.21 8.72
N ASP A 555 1.77 -24.42 8.71
CA ASP A 555 1.03 -24.97 7.56
C ASP A 555 -0.43 -25.33 7.93
N ILE A 556 -1.35 -24.50 7.47
CA ILE A 556 -2.77 -24.68 7.72
C ILE A 556 -3.33 -25.96 7.03
N SER A 557 -2.75 -26.40 5.92
CA SER A 557 -3.20 -27.60 5.21
C SER A 557 -3.02 -28.87 6.06
N GLU A 558 -2.00 -28.89 6.94
CA GLU A 558 -1.84 -29.98 7.92
C GLU A 558 -2.90 -29.94 9.02
N LEU A 559 -3.37 -28.72 9.40
CA LEU A 559 -4.49 -28.58 10.35
C LEU A 559 -5.82 -29.00 9.73
N TYR A 560 -6.02 -28.79 8.43
CA TYR A 560 -7.20 -29.28 7.73
C TYR A 560 -7.28 -30.82 7.78
N LEU A 561 -6.17 -31.52 7.60
CA LEU A 561 -6.13 -32.99 7.60
C LEU A 561 -6.63 -33.59 8.94
N ILE A 562 -6.27 -32.98 10.07
CA ILE A 562 -6.65 -33.47 11.40
C ILE A 562 -8.05 -33.06 11.81
N SER A 563 -8.68 -32.10 11.11
CA SER A 563 -9.93 -31.50 11.53
C SER A 563 -11.14 -32.21 10.94
N ASP A 564 -12.12 -32.52 11.76
CA ASP A 564 -13.38 -33.16 11.36
C ASP A 564 -14.45 -32.13 10.98
N ILE A 565 -14.42 -30.93 11.61
CA ILE A 565 -15.32 -29.82 11.36
C ILE A 565 -14.51 -28.53 11.25
N LEU A 566 -14.85 -27.67 10.29
CA LEU A 566 -14.33 -26.31 10.19
C LEU A 566 -15.38 -25.30 10.64
N ILE A 567 -15.03 -24.44 11.60
CA ILE A 567 -15.77 -23.21 11.91
C ILE A 567 -14.99 -22.05 11.34
N THR A 568 -15.61 -21.27 10.48
CA THR A 568 -15.00 -20.06 9.88
C THR A 568 -16.04 -18.98 9.68
N ASP A 569 -15.67 -17.89 8.98
CA ASP A 569 -16.57 -16.79 8.66
C ASP A 569 -16.36 -16.33 7.20
N TYR A 570 -15.75 -15.17 6.99
CA TYR A 570 -15.46 -14.59 5.67
C TYR A 570 -14.03 -14.90 5.18
N SER A 571 -13.45 -15.96 5.67
CA SER A 571 -12.11 -16.43 5.30
C SER A 571 -12.17 -17.36 4.10
N SER A 572 -11.19 -17.25 3.19
CA SER A 572 -11.07 -18.18 2.05
C SER A 572 -10.64 -19.60 2.41
N VAL A 573 -10.40 -19.90 3.69
CA VAL A 573 -9.97 -21.23 4.16
C VAL A 573 -10.97 -22.33 3.83
N PHE A 574 -12.27 -22.02 3.76
CA PHE A 574 -13.31 -23.01 3.47
C PHE A 574 -13.24 -23.55 2.03
N PHE A 575 -12.65 -22.82 1.09
CA PHE A 575 -12.44 -23.32 -0.27
C PHE A 575 -11.39 -24.44 -0.28
N ASP A 576 -10.30 -24.26 0.45
CA ASP A 576 -9.27 -25.30 0.55
C ASP A 576 -9.78 -26.51 1.36
N TYR A 577 -10.43 -26.26 2.51
CA TYR A 577 -11.01 -27.29 3.36
C TYR A 577 -12.08 -28.10 2.63
N GLY A 578 -12.81 -27.47 1.71
CA GLY A 578 -13.86 -28.10 0.89
C GLY A 578 -13.39 -29.31 0.09
N ASN A 579 -12.08 -29.41 -0.21
CA ASN A 579 -11.48 -30.59 -0.84
C ASN A 579 -11.64 -31.89 -0.01
N LEU A 580 -11.81 -31.76 1.31
CA LEU A 580 -11.99 -32.91 2.20
C LEU A 580 -13.45 -33.40 2.27
N LYS A 581 -14.40 -32.65 1.74
CA LYS A 581 -15.85 -32.92 1.85
C LYS A 581 -16.34 -33.11 3.30
N ARG A 582 -15.71 -32.42 4.24
CA ARG A 582 -16.07 -32.42 5.67
C ARG A 582 -16.92 -31.20 6.01
N PRO A 583 -17.74 -31.24 7.06
CA PRO A 583 -18.65 -30.14 7.41
C PRO A 583 -17.96 -28.80 7.64
N VAL A 584 -18.58 -27.72 7.14
CA VAL A 584 -18.18 -26.34 7.35
C VAL A 584 -19.33 -25.54 7.98
N LEU A 585 -19.08 -24.90 9.10
CA LEU A 585 -20.00 -24.04 9.81
C LEU A 585 -19.53 -22.58 9.69
N PHE A 586 -20.43 -21.67 9.28
CA PHE A 586 -20.09 -20.27 9.09
C PHE A 586 -20.58 -19.43 10.25
N PHE A 587 -19.68 -19.08 11.17
CA PHE A 587 -19.99 -18.23 12.33
C PHE A 587 -19.91 -16.75 11.94
N THR A 588 -21.03 -16.17 11.52
CA THR A 588 -21.15 -14.87 10.85
C THR A 588 -21.90 -13.84 11.71
N TYR A 589 -21.55 -13.72 12.98
CA TYR A 589 -22.17 -12.83 13.98
C TYR A 589 -22.27 -11.36 13.59
N ASP A 590 -21.52 -10.91 12.57
CA ASP A 590 -21.44 -9.52 12.10
C ASP A 590 -21.64 -9.39 10.59
N LEU A 591 -22.44 -10.28 9.97
CA LEU A 591 -22.58 -10.39 8.52
C LEU A 591 -22.98 -9.07 7.85
N GLU A 592 -23.99 -8.37 8.37
CA GLU A 592 -24.47 -7.12 7.79
C GLU A 592 -23.38 -6.06 7.75
N LYS A 593 -22.70 -5.87 8.88
CA LYS A 593 -21.58 -4.94 9.00
C LYS A 593 -20.45 -5.29 8.04
N TYR A 594 -20.13 -6.58 7.92
CA TYR A 594 -19.00 -7.02 7.09
C TYR A 594 -19.29 -6.92 5.60
N ARG A 595 -20.52 -7.26 5.15
CA ARG A 595 -20.95 -7.19 3.76
C ARG A 595 -20.99 -5.74 3.24
N ASP A 596 -21.57 -4.84 4.02
CA ASP A 596 -21.92 -3.50 3.56
C ASP A 596 -20.78 -2.49 3.73
N MET A 597 -19.84 -2.70 4.66
CA MET A 597 -18.84 -1.72 5.03
C MET A 597 -17.42 -1.99 4.49
N LEU A 598 -17.03 -3.25 4.19
CA LEU A 598 -15.60 -3.51 4.06
C LEU A 598 -15.09 -3.75 2.63
N ARG A 599 -15.63 -4.66 1.81
CA ARG A 599 -15.03 -4.94 0.49
C ARG A 599 -15.97 -5.44 -0.60
N GLY A 600 -17.17 -5.90 -0.26
CA GLY A 600 -18.03 -6.66 -1.16
C GLY A 600 -17.50 -8.08 -1.45
N PHE A 601 -18.39 -8.98 -1.79
CA PHE A 601 -18.08 -10.37 -2.13
C PHE A 601 -18.22 -10.61 -3.63
N TYR A 602 -17.53 -11.63 -4.15
CA TYR A 602 -17.77 -12.19 -5.48
C TYR A 602 -18.87 -13.25 -5.49
N LEU A 603 -19.21 -13.77 -4.32
CA LEU A 603 -20.24 -14.79 -4.12
C LEU A 603 -21.39 -14.25 -3.25
N ASP A 604 -22.56 -14.81 -3.41
CA ASP A 604 -23.66 -14.68 -2.46
C ASP A 604 -23.44 -15.68 -1.31
N ILE A 605 -22.91 -15.17 -0.19
CA ILE A 605 -22.56 -16.04 0.94
C ILE A 605 -23.77 -16.78 1.53
N GLU A 606 -25.00 -16.26 1.36
CA GLU A 606 -26.21 -16.91 1.85
C GLU A 606 -26.60 -18.13 1.00
N LYS A 607 -26.18 -18.15 -0.29
CA LYS A 607 -26.56 -19.18 -1.26
C LYS A 607 -25.40 -20.08 -1.69
N ASP A 608 -24.20 -19.54 -1.82
CA ASP A 608 -23.09 -20.22 -2.50
C ASP A 608 -22.16 -21.01 -1.56
N VAL A 609 -22.28 -20.85 -0.22
CA VAL A 609 -21.40 -21.55 0.72
C VAL A 609 -21.92 -22.94 1.12
N PRO A 610 -21.06 -23.91 1.45
CA PRO A 610 -21.42 -25.32 1.62
C PRO A 610 -21.94 -25.69 3.02
N GLY A 611 -22.40 -24.73 3.82
CA GLY A 611 -22.89 -24.97 5.19
C GLY A 611 -23.75 -23.84 5.71
N PRO A 612 -24.30 -23.97 6.93
CA PRO A 612 -25.18 -22.99 7.55
C PRO A 612 -24.45 -21.70 7.95
N LEU A 613 -25.14 -20.56 7.84
CA LEU A 613 -24.76 -19.32 8.48
C LEU A 613 -25.32 -19.30 9.90
N LEU A 614 -24.47 -19.10 10.87
CA LEU A 614 -24.77 -19.15 12.31
C LEU A 614 -24.35 -17.82 12.94
N TYR A 615 -25.15 -17.28 13.84
CA TYR A 615 -24.98 -15.92 14.35
C TYR A 615 -24.60 -15.88 15.83
N THR A 616 -24.87 -16.97 16.56
CA THR A 616 -24.55 -17.10 17.99
C THR A 616 -23.69 -18.34 18.28
N SER A 617 -22.99 -18.33 19.42
CA SER A 617 -22.24 -19.50 19.87
C SER A 617 -23.12 -20.70 20.11
N ASP A 618 -24.33 -20.48 20.65
CA ASP A 618 -25.29 -21.57 20.91
C ASP A 618 -25.71 -22.24 19.61
N GLU A 619 -26.03 -21.47 18.55
CA GLU A 619 -26.34 -22.02 17.23
C GLU A 619 -25.17 -22.86 16.66
N VAL A 620 -23.92 -22.43 16.90
CA VAL A 620 -22.74 -23.20 16.47
C VAL A 620 -22.64 -24.52 17.25
N ILE A 621 -22.85 -24.50 18.55
CA ILE A 621 -22.76 -25.67 19.39
C ILE A 621 -23.89 -26.66 19.03
N ASP A 622 -25.12 -26.17 18.90
CA ASP A 622 -26.28 -26.97 18.47
C ASP A 622 -26.05 -27.62 17.09
N ALA A 623 -25.45 -26.88 16.15
CA ALA A 623 -25.10 -27.42 14.84
C ALA A 623 -24.05 -28.52 14.90
N ILE A 624 -23.09 -28.44 15.83
CA ILE A 624 -22.10 -29.52 16.07
C ILE A 624 -22.74 -30.76 16.66
N GLU A 625 -23.62 -30.61 17.63
CA GLU A 625 -24.35 -31.75 18.26
C GLU A 625 -25.22 -32.49 17.23
N HIS A 626 -25.70 -31.79 16.19
CA HIS A 626 -26.53 -32.34 15.11
C HIS A 626 -25.79 -32.38 13.78
N ILE A 627 -24.47 -32.56 13.79
CA ILE A 627 -23.61 -32.37 12.61
C ILE A 627 -23.95 -33.31 11.45
N ASP A 628 -24.42 -34.50 11.72
CA ASP A 628 -24.82 -35.46 10.69
C ASP A 628 -26.10 -35.02 9.97
N GLU A 629 -27.06 -34.48 10.71
CA GLU A 629 -28.28 -33.88 10.11
C GLU A 629 -27.98 -32.65 9.26
N ILE A 630 -27.14 -31.78 9.76
CA ILE A 630 -26.66 -30.59 9.03
C ILE A 630 -25.92 -31.01 7.76
N SER A 631 -25.06 -32.02 7.84
CA SER A 631 -24.31 -32.53 6.69
C SER A 631 -25.23 -33.07 5.60
N GLU A 632 -26.27 -33.82 5.95
CA GLU A 632 -27.24 -34.33 4.98
C GLU A 632 -28.11 -33.19 4.41
N GLN A 633 -28.51 -32.20 5.22
CA GLN A 633 -29.27 -31.03 4.77
C GLN A 633 -28.50 -30.20 3.73
N TYR A 634 -27.19 -30.06 3.90
CA TYR A 634 -26.34 -29.25 3.03
C TYR A 634 -25.63 -30.04 1.91
N LYS A 635 -25.86 -31.33 1.80
CA LYS A 635 -25.16 -32.24 0.90
C LYS A 635 -25.20 -31.82 -0.58
N GLU A 636 -26.39 -31.54 -1.12
CA GLU A 636 -26.55 -31.11 -2.52
C GLU A 636 -25.81 -29.80 -2.78
N ARG A 637 -25.95 -28.86 -1.85
CA ARG A 637 -25.27 -27.55 -1.93
C ARG A 637 -23.75 -27.69 -1.84
N TYR A 638 -23.29 -28.64 -1.02
CA TYR A 638 -21.86 -28.95 -0.88
C TYR A 638 -21.30 -29.57 -2.17
N GLU A 639 -22.03 -30.46 -2.83
CA GLU A 639 -21.59 -31.02 -4.12
C GLU A 639 -21.49 -29.94 -5.20
N ILE A 640 -22.46 -29.04 -5.32
CA ILE A 640 -22.39 -27.89 -6.24
C ILE A 640 -21.17 -27.02 -5.94
N PHE A 641 -20.92 -26.76 -4.66
CA PHE A 641 -19.75 -26.02 -4.20
C PHE A 641 -18.45 -26.73 -4.58
N TYR A 642 -18.35 -28.05 -4.31
CA TYR A 642 -17.18 -28.84 -4.62
C TYR A 642 -16.88 -28.84 -6.12
N ASP A 643 -17.87 -29.08 -6.95
CA ASP A 643 -17.70 -29.11 -8.41
C ASP A 643 -17.22 -27.76 -8.95
N ARG A 644 -17.71 -26.67 -8.36
CA ARG A 644 -17.35 -25.31 -8.79
C ARG A 644 -15.97 -24.88 -8.33
N PHE A 645 -15.53 -25.25 -7.14
CA PHE A 645 -14.34 -24.66 -6.50
C PHE A 645 -13.22 -25.63 -6.19
N CYS A 646 -13.50 -26.93 -6.03
CA CYS A 646 -12.53 -27.92 -5.58
C CYS A 646 -12.17 -28.96 -6.66
N SER A 647 -12.98 -29.13 -7.70
CA SER A 647 -12.86 -30.24 -8.68
C SER A 647 -11.57 -30.28 -9.49
N VAL A 648 -10.79 -29.19 -9.51
CA VAL A 648 -9.49 -29.14 -10.20
C VAL A 648 -8.36 -29.71 -9.33
N ASP A 649 -8.51 -29.63 -8.00
CA ASP A 649 -7.56 -30.21 -7.04
C ASP A 649 -7.73 -31.75 -7.01
N ASP A 650 -6.64 -32.48 -7.20
CA ASP A 650 -6.62 -33.96 -7.26
C ASP A 650 -5.33 -34.56 -6.66
N GLY A 651 -4.53 -33.73 -5.97
CA GLY A 651 -3.25 -34.14 -5.40
C GLY A 651 -2.04 -34.03 -6.33
N HIS A 652 -2.20 -33.46 -7.53
CA HIS A 652 -1.16 -33.34 -8.55
C HIS A 652 -0.91 -31.91 -9.03
N ALA A 653 -1.37 -30.90 -8.33
CA ALA A 653 -1.17 -29.50 -8.69
C ALA A 653 0.32 -29.11 -8.71
N SER A 654 1.12 -29.61 -7.74
CA SER A 654 2.57 -29.42 -7.71
C SER A 654 3.24 -29.98 -8.95
N GLN A 655 2.85 -31.16 -9.38
CA GLN A 655 3.38 -31.78 -10.62
C GLN A 655 3.06 -30.90 -11.82
N ARG A 656 1.79 -30.56 -12.04
CA ARG A 656 1.34 -29.77 -13.18
C ARG A 656 2.09 -28.47 -13.33
N ILE A 657 2.18 -27.69 -12.24
CA ILE A 657 2.86 -26.39 -12.29
C ILE A 657 4.38 -26.53 -12.42
N CYS A 658 4.99 -27.54 -11.80
CA CYS A 658 6.42 -27.79 -11.95
C CYS A 658 6.79 -28.17 -13.38
N GLU A 659 6.06 -29.09 -14.00
CA GLU A 659 6.29 -29.50 -15.40
C GLU A 659 6.10 -28.33 -16.37
N LYS A 660 5.11 -27.46 -16.10
CA LYS A 660 4.85 -26.25 -16.90
C LYS A 660 5.99 -25.24 -16.82
N VAL A 661 6.46 -24.95 -15.61
CA VAL A 661 7.41 -23.84 -15.37
C VAL A 661 8.87 -24.29 -15.51
N PHE A 662 9.22 -25.49 -15.05
CA PHE A 662 10.60 -25.98 -15.00
C PHE A 662 10.92 -27.06 -16.05
N GLY A 663 9.90 -27.51 -16.79
CA GLY A 663 9.99 -28.65 -17.67
C GLY A 663 9.87 -29.99 -16.92
N LYS A 664 9.78 -31.10 -17.64
CA LYS A 664 9.69 -32.42 -17.00
C LYS A 664 11.01 -32.79 -16.29
N PRO A 665 10.93 -33.52 -15.16
CA PRO A 665 12.14 -34.05 -14.53
C PRO A 665 12.96 -34.88 -15.53
N ASN A 666 14.28 -34.80 -15.44
CA ASN A 666 15.14 -35.71 -16.21
C ASN A 666 14.93 -37.15 -15.70
N ALA A 667 14.77 -38.07 -16.59
CA ALA A 667 14.58 -39.48 -16.28
C ALA A 667 15.74 -40.07 -15.45
#